data_67a32ccdcde5b003d985c2b2c5fa3083
#
_entry.id   67a32ccdcde5b003d985c2b2c5fa3083
#
_cell.length_a   1.000
_cell.length_b   1.000
_cell.length_c   1.000
_cell.angle_alpha   90.00
_cell.angle_beta   90.00
_cell.angle_gamma   90.00
#
_symmetry.space_group_name_H-M   'P 1'
#
loop_
_entity.id
_entity.type
_entity.pdbx_description
1 polymer ?
#
loop_
_entity_poly.entity_id
_entity_poly.type
_entity_poly.pdbx_seq_one_letter_code
_entity_poly.pdbx_strand_id
1 'polypeptide(L)'
;MQVRTEFPHQVEVVETLWIPMPDGVRLAAKLWRPAGAGRWPAIIEYLPYRRRDGTRTRDNAQYQWLAGHGYACLRIDIRGMGDSEGLLHDEYSAQELQDGLAAIGWIVAQDWCDGQVATIGISWSGFNGLQLAALRPPALKTVIAVGFTDDRYATDVHYIGGCLSKDNFDWSATMLAQNDLPPDPAVVGPGWRDQWRARCAANTPWAHLWFAHQHRDAYWRHGSVCEDFAAIQVPVYAVSGWADNYSEAVPRLLAGLKVPCRGLVGPWAHSWPNDVSVGPAIGWLQEVVRWCDHWMKGRDTGIMAEPMLRVWMQESLPPATCYTHRPGRWVGEEVWPSPRITAERLTLGADGRLGGQGAGTRAICSPLWVGLTAGEVGRYGDDADWPADQRIDDAGSLVFTTGPLAERVEILGAPRLHISFAVDRPLALAAVRLNDVAPDGASTRVTVGVLNLTHWRGHDAPERLEPGRVYDAVVELDDIAHAFPAGHRIAVSVSTSYYPIAHPSPEAATLTLHCPESALDLPVRPPRAEDAALRAFDPAEAGPETPATRHSAESSPRRVVHDLLSGRHQVDFPRWTYALTMEDIATTVTSAGMVRHEITEGDPLSAVTTTEYRVTLARPDATIGHHSTGRLSCDATHFRLETVLTVTENGQPFFQRSWDERIPRDHL
;
A
#
# COMPACT_ATOMS: atom_id res chain seq x y z
N MET A 1 20.14 8.09 8.75
CA MET A 1 19.44 9.39 8.77
C MET A 1 20.13 10.35 9.74
N GLN A 2 20.31 11.64 9.38
CA GLN A 2 20.96 12.64 10.23
C GLN A 2 19.90 13.48 10.95
N VAL A 3 19.95 13.51 12.29
CA VAL A 3 19.04 14.36 13.08
C VAL A 3 19.57 15.79 13.13
N ARG A 4 18.76 16.77 12.72
CA ARG A 4 19.03 18.21 12.77
C ARG A 4 18.26 18.84 13.92
N THR A 5 18.95 19.66 14.71
CA THR A 5 18.36 20.42 15.84
C THR A 5 18.38 21.93 15.60
N GLU A 6 19.15 22.40 14.61
CA GLU A 6 19.25 23.80 14.22
C GLU A 6 18.64 23.99 12.83
N PHE A 7 17.75 24.96 12.71
CA PHE A 7 17.00 25.27 11.51
C PHE A 7 17.06 26.76 11.18
N PRO A 8 16.80 27.17 9.93
CA PRO A 8 16.70 28.58 9.54
C PRO A 8 15.72 29.41 10.38
N HIS A 9 14.64 28.75 10.87
CA HIS A 9 13.64 29.37 11.74
C HIS A 9 13.52 28.59 13.05
N GLN A 10 13.36 29.29 14.17
CA GLN A 10 12.90 28.68 15.41
C GLN A 10 11.48 28.15 15.22
N VAL A 11 11.15 27.04 15.83
CA VAL A 11 9.85 26.39 15.67
C VAL A 11 9.02 26.56 16.95
N GLU A 12 7.80 27.05 16.77
CA GLU A 12 6.74 27.04 17.78
C GLU A 12 5.83 25.85 17.54
N VAL A 13 5.44 25.15 18.62
CA VAL A 13 4.56 23.98 18.56
C VAL A 13 3.29 24.23 19.35
N VAL A 14 2.12 24.02 18.73
CA VAL A 14 0.83 24.02 19.39
C VAL A 14 0.35 22.57 19.46
N GLU A 15 0.41 21.97 20.65
CA GLU A 15 0.14 20.55 20.85
C GLU A 15 -1.28 20.14 20.50
N THR A 16 -2.26 21.01 20.75
CA THR A 16 -3.66 20.76 20.40
C THR A 16 -4.31 22.01 19.87
N LEU A 17 -4.82 21.91 18.66
CA LEU A 17 -5.57 22.91 17.93
C LEU A 17 -6.89 22.30 17.51
N TRP A 18 -8.00 23.03 17.70
CA TRP A 18 -9.31 22.57 17.31
C TRP A 18 -9.78 23.23 16.03
N ILE A 19 -10.14 22.42 15.04
CA ILE A 19 -10.68 22.86 13.76
C ILE A 19 -12.20 22.60 13.77
N PRO A 20 -13.04 23.64 13.84
CA PRO A 20 -14.50 23.45 13.86
C PRO A 20 -15.00 23.08 12.47
N MET A 21 -15.83 22.04 12.42
CA MET A 21 -16.55 21.64 11.21
C MET A 21 -17.92 22.34 11.13
N PRO A 22 -18.53 22.45 9.93
CA PRO A 22 -19.81 23.12 9.74
C PRO A 22 -20.98 22.56 10.56
N ASP A 23 -20.92 21.27 10.91
CA ASP A 23 -21.91 20.56 11.72
C ASP A 23 -21.69 20.66 13.24
N GLY A 24 -20.64 21.40 13.65
CA GLY A 24 -20.27 21.61 15.04
C GLY A 24 -19.30 20.60 15.62
N VAL A 25 -18.94 19.52 14.91
CA VAL A 25 -17.87 18.60 15.27
C VAL A 25 -16.53 19.33 15.20
N ARG A 26 -15.58 18.99 16.09
CA ARG A 26 -14.25 19.57 16.08
C ARG A 26 -13.21 18.51 15.76
N LEU A 27 -12.32 18.80 14.82
CA LEU A 27 -11.15 17.98 14.55
C LEU A 27 -9.96 18.45 15.39
N ALA A 28 -9.20 17.52 15.93
CA ALA A 28 -8.00 17.81 16.68
C ALA A 28 -6.77 17.78 15.76
N ALA A 29 -5.93 18.81 15.88
CA ALA A 29 -4.72 18.93 15.12
C ALA A 29 -3.54 19.31 16.02
N LYS A 30 -2.32 19.02 15.57
CA LYS A 30 -1.07 19.58 16.12
C LYS A 30 -0.45 20.47 15.05
N LEU A 31 0.06 21.63 15.46
CA LEU A 31 0.67 22.61 14.57
C LEU A 31 2.14 22.83 14.96
N TRP A 32 3.02 22.76 13.99
CA TRP A 32 4.40 23.24 14.03
C TRP A 32 4.52 24.40 13.06
N ARG A 33 5.06 25.54 13.50
CA ARG A 33 5.25 26.71 12.63
C ARG A 33 6.52 27.47 12.99
N PRO A 34 7.07 28.26 12.06
CA PRO A 34 8.11 29.21 12.43
C PRO A 34 7.61 30.17 13.50
N ALA A 35 8.45 30.40 14.53
CA ALA A 35 8.12 31.29 15.64
C ALA A 35 8.08 32.76 15.20
N GLY A 36 7.28 33.56 15.91
CA GLY A 36 7.14 35.00 15.69
C GLY A 36 6.03 35.39 14.73
N ALA A 37 5.98 36.71 14.43
CA ALA A 37 4.97 37.26 13.53
C ALA A 37 5.35 37.01 12.07
N GLY A 38 4.59 36.18 11.39
CA GLY A 38 4.77 35.83 9.97
C GLY A 38 3.59 35.01 9.47
N ARG A 39 3.37 35.05 8.15
CA ARG A 39 2.40 34.20 7.48
C ARG A 39 3.16 33.19 6.61
N TRP A 40 2.80 31.93 6.74
CA TRP A 40 3.54 30.82 6.15
C TRP A 40 2.61 29.96 5.30
N PRO A 41 3.08 29.38 4.19
CA PRO A 41 2.33 28.38 3.49
C PRO A 41 2.15 27.15 4.38
N ALA A 42 0.95 26.55 4.37
CA ALA A 42 0.63 25.41 5.20
C ALA A 42 0.89 24.08 4.47
N ILE A 43 1.40 23.09 5.20
CA ILE A 43 1.50 21.70 4.76
C ILE A 43 0.65 20.87 5.72
N ILE A 44 -0.29 20.08 5.20
CA ILE A 44 -1.19 19.27 6.03
C ILE A 44 -1.04 17.78 5.77
N GLU A 45 -1.04 16.99 6.84
CA GLU A 45 -1.26 15.55 6.80
C GLU A 45 -2.56 15.23 7.53
N TYR A 46 -3.52 14.59 6.84
CA TYR A 46 -4.88 14.36 7.29
C TYR A 46 -5.20 12.85 7.24
N LEU A 47 -5.24 12.17 8.41
CA LEU A 47 -5.34 10.71 8.47
C LEU A 47 -5.83 10.19 9.84
N PRO A 48 -6.22 8.87 9.96
CA PRO A 48 -6.81 8.31 11.17
C PRO A 48 -5.82 7.89 12.27
N TYR A 49 -4.50 7.89 12.03
CA TYR A 49 -3.54 7.14 12.86
C TYR A 49 -3.11 7.83 14.16
N ARG A 50 -4.03 8.58 14.81
CA ARG A 50 -3.90 9.08 16.18
C ARG A 50 -2.58 9.85 16.42
N ARG A 51 -2.61 11.17 16.11
CA ARG A 51 -1.44 12.08 16.22
C ARG A 51 -0.75 12.06 17.60
N ARG A 52 -1.50 11.75 18.67
CA ARG A 52 -1.02 11.89 20.04
C ARG A 52 -0.32 10.64 20.56
N ASP A 53 -0.85 9.46 20.29
CA ASP A 53 -0.37 8.18 20.80
C ASP A 53 -0.11 7.11 19.71
N GLY A 54 -0.27 7.45 18.43
CA GLY A 54 0.04 6.58 17.30
C GLY A 54 1.29 7.02 16.53
N THR A 55 1.27 8.21 15.94
CA THR A 55 2.34 8.69 15.04
C THR A 55 3.24 9.78 15.63
N ARG A 56 3.11 10.10 16.92
CA ARG A 56 3.72 11.24 17.62
C ARG A 56 5.22 11.41 17.39
N THR A 57 5.99 10.33 17.49
CA THR A 57 7.46 10.36 17.35
C THR A 57 7.86 10.73 15.94
N ARG A 58 7.30 10.03 14.95
CA ARG A 58 7.49 10.27 13.52
C ARG A 58 7.09 11.70 13.13
N ASP A 59 5.89 12.11 13.52
CA ASP A 59 5.33 13.41 13.14
C ASP A 59 6.21 14.56 13.63
N ASN A 60 6.75 14.47 14.83
CA ASN A 60 7.64 15.50 15.35
C ASN A 60 8.93 15.62 14.54
N ALA A 61 9.56 14.49 14.22
CA ALA A 61 10.79 14.45 13.44
C ALA A 61 10.61 15.07 12.04
N GLN A 62 9.47 14.83 11.40
CA GLN A 62 9.19 15.32 10.07
C GLN A 62 8.73 16.78 10.06
N TYR A 63 7.72 17.12 10.88
CA TYR A 63 7.08 18.43 10.78
C TYR A 63 7.85 19.54 11.50
N GLN A 64 8.61 19.21 12.54
CA GLN A 64 9.54 20.17 13.13
C GLN A 64 10.62 20.58 12.12
N TRP A 65 11.14 19.63 11.34
CA TRP A 65 12.12 19.92 10.30
C TRP A 65 11.53 20.84 9.22
N LEU A 66 10.34 20.51 8.69
CA LEU A 66 9.66 21.32 7.66
C LEU A 66 9.29 22.71 8.18
N ALA A 67 8.82 22.81 9.42
CA ALA A 67 8.53 24.11 10.04
C ALA A 67 9.79 24.96 10.21
N GLY A 68 10.90 24.34 10.58
CA GLY A 68 12.20 25.01 10.63
C GLY A 68 12.67 25.56 9.28
N HIS A 69 12.10 25.06 8.16
CA HIS A 69 12.37 25.53 6.79
C HIS A 69 11.29 26.47 6.23
N GLY A 70 10.40 26.99 7.10
CA GLY A 70 9.47 28.07 6.75
C GLY A 70 8.12 27.60 6.22
N TYR A 71 7.55 26.57 6.84
CA TYR A 71 6.18 26.07 6.59
C TYR A 71 5.40 25.95 7.90
N ALA A 72 4.09 26.17 7.84
CA ALA A 72 3.19 25.82 8.92
C ALA A 72 2.66 24.42 8.67
N CYS A 73 3.07 23.44 9.50
CA CYS A 73 2.75 22.03 9.31
C CYS A 73 1.66 21.60 10.27
N LEU A 74 0.61 20.96 9.77
CA LEU A 74 -0.49 20.45 10.59
C LEU A 74 -0.65 18.93 10.42
N ARG A 75 -0.69 18.23 11.55
CA ARG A 75 -1.12 16.85 11.61
C ARG A 75 -2.54 16.80 12.18
N ILE A 76 -3.51 16.41 11.37
CA ILE A 76 -4.94 16.45 11.69
C ILE A 76 -5.46 15.03 11.84
N ASP A 77 -6.05 14.70 13.00
CA ASP A 77 -6.82 13.47 13.14
C ASP A 77 -8.17 13.63 12.45
N ILE A 78 -8.55 12.67 11.59
CA ILE A 78 -9.86 12.68 10.94
C ILE A 78 -10.99 12.50 11.97
N ARG A 79 -12.21 12.79 11.57
CA ARG A 79 -13.43 12.62 12.37
C ARG A 79 -13.47 11.22 13.01
N GLY A 80 -13.74 11.17 14.33
CA GLY A 80 -13.88 9.93 15.08
C GLY A 80 -12.57 9.28 15.51
N MET A 81 -11.41 9.81 15.10
CA MET A 81 -10.10 9.24 15.40
C MET A 81 -9.28 10.15 16.35
N GLY A 82 -8.32 9.52 17.07
CA GLY A 82 -7.47 10.23 18.02
C GLY A 82 -8.30 11.05 19.00
N ASP A 83 -8.03 12.36 19.07
CA ASP A 83 -8.78 13.29 19.92
C ASP A 83 -9.94 13.99 19.19
N SER A 84 -10.10 13.78 17.87
CA SER A 84 -11.20 14.37 17.09
C SER A 84 -12.56 13.85 17.52
N GLU A 85 -13.56 14.72 17.50
CA GLU A 85 -14.95 14.38 17.80
C GLU A 85 -15.61 13.62 16.63
N GLY A 86 -16.83 13.13 16.85
CA GLY A 86 -17.60 12.38 15.85
C GLY A 86 -17.24 10.91 15.77
N LEU A 87 -17.63 10.27 14.67
CA LEU A 87 -17.50 8.83 14.44
C LEU A 87 -16.95 8.56 13.04
N LEU A 88 -16.15 7.52 12.91
CA LEU A 88 -15.64 7.00 11.64
C LEU A 88 -16.35 5.68 11.33
N HIS A 89 -16.97 5.58 10.17
CA HIS A 89 -17.78 4.42 9.77
C HIS A 89 -17.14 3.61 8.65
N ASP A 90 -16.26 4.22 7.86
CA ASP A 90 -15.58 3.61 6.72
C ASP A 90 -14.44 4.51 6.26
N GLU A 91 -13.59 4.02 5.39
CA GLU A 91 -12.48 4.77 4.79
C GLU A 91 -12.95 5.64 3.62
N TYR A 92 -12.25 6.77 3.42
CA TYR A 92 -12.42 7.70 2.28
C TYR A 92 -13.86 8.13 2.04
N SER A 93 -14.65 8.22 3.11
CA SER A 93 -16.07 8.58 3.03
C SER A 93 -16.27 10.00 2.48
N ALA A 94 -17.46 10.26 1.93
CA ALA A 94 -17.83 11.61 1.49
C ALA A 94 -17.73 12.64 2.63
N GLN A 95 -18.03 12.22 3.88
CA GLN A 95 -17.90 13.08 5.07
C GLN A 95 -16.42 13.42 5.36
N GLU A 96 -15.52 12.46 5.23
CA GLU A 96 -14.08 12.69 5.39
C GLU A 96 -13.58 13.75 4.41
N LEU A 97 -14.00 13.67 3.15
CA LEU A 97 -13.63 14.66 2.13
C LEU A 97 -14.22 16.05 2.42
N GLN A 98 -15.46 16.14 2.89
CA GLN A 98 -16.07 17.42 3.29
C GLN A 98 -15.35 18.04 4.49
N ASP A 99 -14.97 17.23 5.46
CA ASP A 99 -14.19 17.67 6.61
C ASP A 99 -12.79 18.17 6.19
N GLY A 100 -12.14 17.48 5.25
CA GLY A 100 -10.87 17.91 4.69
C GLY A 100 -10.94 19.26 3.98
N LEU A 101 -12.01 19.48 3.19
CA LEU A 101 -12.28 20.79 2.55
C LEU A 101 -12.52 21.89 3.60
N ALA A 102 -13.31 21.60 4.63
CA ALA A 102 -13.58 22.54 5.72
C ALA A 102 -12.30 22.88 6.50
N ALA A 103 -11.45 21.89 6.76
CA ALA A 103 -10.15 22.09 7.41
C ALA A 103 -9.24 23.00 6.58
N ILE A 104 -9.14 22.80 5.26
CA ILE A 104 -8.40 23.68 4.36
C ILE A 104 -8.95 25.11 4.45
N GLY A 105 -10.27 25.28 4.37
CA GLY A 105 -10.93 26.58 4.48
C GLY A 105 -10.65 27.28 5.80
N TRP A 106 -10.65 26.55 6.91
CA TRP A 106 -10.33 27.08 8.23
C TRP A 106 -8.85 27.50 8.35
N ILE A 107 -7.93 26.69 7.84
CA ILE A 107 -6.47 26.94 7.89
C ILE A 107 -6.12 28.25 7.20
N VAL A 108 -6.66 28.51 6.01
CA VAL A 108 -6.32 29.73 5.26
C VAL A 108 -6.90 31.00 5.86
N ALA A 109 -7.86 30.89 6.75
CA ALA A 109 -8.42 32.01 7.51
C ALA A 109 -7.59 32.38 8.75
N GLN A 110 -6.56 31.59 9.09
CA GLN A 110 -5.73 31.87 10.27
C GLN A 110 -4.68 32.96 9.99
N ASP A 111 -4.38 33.76 11.00
CA ASP A 111 -3.44 34.89 10.90
C ASP A 111 -2.00 34.43 10.53
N TRP A 112 -1.64 33.21 10.88
CA TRP A 112 -0.33 32.63 10.61
C TRP A 112 -0.21 31.99 9.20
N CYS A 113 -1.31 31.80 8.48
CA CYS A 113 -1.32 31.20 7.14
C CYS A 113 -1.28 32.28 6.05
N ASP A 114 -0.49 32.08 5.02
CA ASP A 114 -0.40 33.00 3.87
C ASP A 114 -1.53 32.82 2.83
N GLY A 115 -2.43 31.86 3.06
CA GLY A 115 -3.53 31.54 2.17
C GLY A 115 -3.27 30.38 1.22
N GLN A 116 -2.14 29.69 1.37
CA GLN A 116 -1.75 28.56 0.53
C GLN A 116 -1.64 27.27 1.36
N VAL A 117 -2.09 26.14 0.81
CA VAL A 117 -2.04 24.82 1.43
C VAL A 117 -1.43 23.81 0.45
N ALA A 118 -0.60 22.93 0.95
CA ALA A 118 -0.19 21.67 0.32
C ALA A 118 -0.68 20.50 1.16
N THR A 119 -1.03 19.38 0.53
CA THR A 119 -1.18 18.10 1.24
C THR A 119 0.11 17.29 1.09
N ILE A 120 0.49 16.60 2.15
CA ILE A 120 1.53 15.58 2.14
C ILE A 120 1.00 14.36 2.88
N GLY A 121 1.31 13.17 2.38
CA GLY A 121 0.95 11.97 3.12
C GLY A 121 1.42 10.70 2.50
N ILE A 122 1.59 9.70 3.36
CA ILE A 122 1.81 8.31 2.98
C ILE A 122 0.53 7.53 3.21
N SER A 123 0.21 6.59 2.30
CA SER A 123 -0.96 5.72 2.44
C SER A 123 -2.25 6.54 2.46
N TRP A 124 -3.09 6.37 3.49
CA TRP A 124 -4.37 7.06 3.65
C TRP A 124 -4.31 8.56 3.32
N SER A 125 -3.34 9.29 3.85
CA SER A 125 -3.22 10.72 3.58
C SER A 125 -2.67 11.03 2.19
N GLY A 126 -1.99 10.11 1.54
CA GLY A 126 -1.65 10.18 0.12
C GLY A 126 -2.90 10.06 -0.75
N PHE A 127 -3.77 9.11 -0.43
CA PHE A 127 -5.04 8.88 -1.11
C PHE A 127 -5.97 10.09 -0.96
N ASN A 128 -6.28 10.48 0.28
CA ASN A 128 -7.21 11.60 0.49
C ASN A 128 -6.67 12.94 0.00
N GLY A 129 -5.34 13.12 -0.02
CA GLY A 129 -4.71 14.30 -0.63
C GLY A 129 -5.04 14.45 -2.11
N LEU A 130 -4.98 13.34 -2.88
CA LEU A 130 -5.38 13.31 -4.29
C LEU A 130 -6.90 13.48 -4.47
N GLN A 131 -7.70 12.85 -3.60
CA GLN A 131 -9.16 12.99 -3.60
C GLN A 131 -9.58 14.44 -3.32
N LEU A 132 -8.95 15.10 -2.35
CA LEU A 132 -9.19 16.52 -2.06
C LEU A 132 -8.77 17.40 -3.25
N ALA A 133 -7.67 17.09 -3.93
CA ALA A 133 -7.24 17.83 -5.13
C ALA A 133 -8.26 17.71 -6.27
N ALA A 134 -8.90 16.56 -6.44
CA ALA A 134 -9.96 16.37 -7.43
C ALA A 134 -11.22 17.22 -7.13
N LEU A 135 -11.43 17.61 -5.86
CA LEU A 135 -12.51 18.54 -5.44
C LEU A 135 -12.12 20.02 -5.62
N ARG A 136 -10.89 20.33 -6.01
CA ARG A 136 -10.40 21.66 -6.42
C ARG A 136 -10.57 22.78 -5.38
N PRO A 137 -10.20 22.59 -4.10
CA PRO A 137 -10.27 23.70 -3.15
C PRO A 137 -9.26 24.79 -3.59
N PRO A 138 -9.67 26.08 -3.70
CA PRO A 138 -8.82 27.12 -4.30
C PRO A 138 -7.49 27.37 -3.60
N ALA A 139 -7.43 27.07 -2.30
CA ALA A 139 -6.25 27.26 -1.48
C ALA A 139 -5.21 26.13 -1.65
N LEU A 140 -5.61 24.94 -2.10
CA LEU A 140 -4.68 23.84 -2.37
C LEU A 140 -3.81 24.17 -3.58
N LYS A 141 -2.49 24.15 -3.39
CA LYS A 141 -1.51 24.53 -4.42
C LYS A 141 -0.74 23.34 -4.98
N THR A 142 -0.60 22.28 -4.20
CA THR A 142 0.09 21.06 -4.63
C THR A 142 -0.23 19.89 -3.72
N VAL A 143 0.00 18.68 -4.24
CA VAL A 143 -0.12 17.41 -3.52
C VAL A 143 1.22 16.68 -3.57
N ILE A 144 1.62 16.12 -2.44
CA ILE A 144 2.75 15.18 -2.32
C ILE A 144 2.16 13.87 -1.79
N ALA A 145 2.02 12.89 -2.66
CA ALA A 145 1.44 11.58 -2.34
C ALA A 145 2.52 10.50 -2.34
N VAL A 146 2.63 9.76 -1.23
CA VAL A 146 3.60 8.69 -1.03
C VAL A 146 2.86 7.39 -0.76
N GLY A 147 3.26 6.27 -1.40
CA GLY A 147 2.66 4.96 -1.17
C GLY A 147 1.14 4.99 -1.23
N PHE A 148 0.58 5.32 -2.35
CA PHE A 148 -0.84 5.57 -2.56
C PHE A 148 -1.37 4.78 -3.75
N THR A 149 -2.70 4.57 -3.85
CA THR A 149 -3.35 4.12 -5.09
C THR A 149 -4.18 5.23 -5.74
N ASP A 150 -4.36 5.09 -7.04
CA ASP A 150 -5.28 5.87 -7.87
C ASP A 150 -6.61 5.13 -8.14
N ASP A 151 -6.66 3.81 -7.87
CA ASP A 151 -7.82 2.93 -8.05
C ASP A 151 -8.02 2.03 -6.83
N ARG A 152 -9.05 2.27 -6.04
CA ARG A 152 -9.38 1.56 -4.80
C ARG A 152 -9.78 0.09 -4.99
N TYR A 153 -10.01 -0.36 -6.24
CA TYR A 153 -10.40 -1.73 -6.52
C TYR A 153 -9.27 -2.57 -7.11
N ALA A 154 -8.66 -2.08 -8.20
CA ALA A 154 -7.79 -2.92 -9.01
C ALA A 154 -6.43 -3.20 -8.33
N THR A 155 -5.95 -2.27 -7.51
CA THR A 155 -4.59 -2.26 -6.97
C THR A 155 -4.53 -1.74 -5.53
N ASP A 156 -5.48 -2.14 -4.68
CA ASP A 156 -5.51 -1.77 -3.28
C ASP A 156 -5.50 -3.04 -2.40
N VAL A 157 -5.49 -2.86 -1.08
CA VAL A 157 -5.52 -3.93 -0.07
C VAL A 157 -6.78 -4.81 -0.16
N HIS A 158 -7.82 -4.34 -0.82
CA HIS A 158 -9.11 -5.04 -0.91
C HIS A 158 -9.16 -6.09 -2.00
N TYR A 159 -8.80 -5.71 -3.22
CA TYR A 159 -8.80 -6.56 -4.40
C TYR A 159 -7.57 -6.27 -5.26
N ILE A 160 -7.03 -7.29 -5.88
CA ILE A 160 -5.93 -7.22 -6.85
C ILE A 160 -6.32 -7.99 -8.10
N GLY A 161 -6.37 -7.32 -9.25
CA GLY A 161 -6.80 -7.95 -10.50
C GLY A 161 -8.17 -8.63 -10.42
N GLY A 162 -9.10 -8.14 -9.57
CA GLY A 162 -10.40 -8.75 -9.33
C GLY A 162 -10.40 -9.97 -8.42
N CYS A 163 -9.26 -10.38 -7.87
CA CYS A 163 -9.16 -11.41 -6.84
C CYS A 163 -9.27 -10.78 -5.45
N LEU A 164 -9.91 -11.47 -4.51
CA LEU A 164 -9.93 -11.06 -3.11
C LEU A 164 -8.52 -11.13 -2.53
N SER A 165 -8.00 -9.99 -2.08
CA SER A 165 -6.66 -9.87 -1.48
C SER A 165 -6.64 -10.44 -0.05
N LYS A 166 -5.49 -11.01 0.36
CA LYS A 166 -5.23 -11.42 1.75
C LYS A 166 -5.41 -10.28 2.76
N ASP A 167 -5.17 -9.05 2.31
CA ASP A 167 -5.14 -7.89 3.19
C ASP A 167 -6.54 -7.29 3.44
N ASN A 168 -7.57 -7.64 2.67
CA ASN A 168 -8.93 -7.11 2.84
C ASN A 168 -9.45 -7.36 4.27
N PHE A 169 -9.44 -8.62 4.73
CA PHE A 169 -9.92 -8.97 6.06
C PHE A 169 -8.97 -8.51 7.17
N ASP A 170 -7.65 -8.54 6.92
CA ASP A 170 -6.61 -8.06 7.84
C ASP A 170 -6.72 -6.55 8.07
N TRP A 171 -6.88 -5.76 7.01
CA TRP A 171 -7.01 -4.31 7.12
C TRP A 171 -8.27 -3.91 7.91
N SER A 172 -9.37 -4.60 7.69
CA SER A 172 -10.58 -4.42 8.50
C SER A 172 -10.35 -4.71 9.98
N ALA A 173 -9.61 -5.78 10.31
CA ALA A 173 -9.28 -6.12 11.69
C ALA A 173 -8.31 -5.10 12.32
N THR A 174 -7.35 -4.59 11.55
CA THR A 174 -6.45 -3.50 11.96
C THR A 174 -7.23 -2.24 12.32
N MET A 175 -8.16 -1.82 11.45
CA MET A 175 -8.96 -0.62 11.71
C MET A 175 -9.96 -0.82 12.85
N LEU A 176 -10.53 -2.01 13.00
CA LEU A 176 -11.36 -2.34 14.16
C LEU A 176 -10.60 -2.12 15.47
N ALA A 177 -9.30 -2.47 15.51
CA ALA A 177 -8.45 -2.32 16.69
C ALA A 177 -8.01 -0.87 16.99
N GLN A 178 -8.19 0.04 16.03
CA GLN A 178 -7.84 1.46 16.21
C GLN A 178 -9.06 2.35 16.44
N ASN A 179 -10.19 2.03 15.81
CA ASN A 179 -11.38 2.89 15.80
C ASN A 179 -12.09 2.97 17.15
N ASP A 180 -11.96 1.96 18.01
CA ASP A 180 -12.57 1.94 19.35
C ASP A 180 -11.68 2.51 20.46
N LEU A 181 -10.46 2.93 20.16
CA LEU A 181 -9.58 3.51 21.18
C LEU A 181 -10.08 4.89 21.63
N PRO A 182 -10.03 5.20 22.94
CA PRO A 182 -10.54 6.45 23.47
C PRO A 182 -9.69 7.66 23.07
N PRO A 183 -10.26 8.87 23.06
CA PRO A 183 -9.47 10.09 23.04
C PRO A 183 -8.70 10.26 24.35
N ASP A 184 -7.74 11.20 24.38
CA ASP A 184 -6.99 11.49 25.59
C ASP A 184 -7.83 12.37 26.55
N PRO A 185 -8.07 11.92 27.79
CA PRO A 185 -8.78 12.72 28.81
C PRO A 185 -8.18 14.09 29.07
N ALA A 186 -6.85 14.21 28.96
CA ALA A 186 -6.14 15.48 29.16
C ALA A 186 -6.45 16.51 28.05
N VAL A 187 -6.95 16.04 26.88
CA VAL A 187 -7.29 16.87 25.73
C VAL A 187 -8.79 17.17 25.66
N VAL A 188 -9.61 16.14 25.80
CA VAL A 188 -11.08 16.28 25.60
C VAL A 188 -11.86 16.50 26.89
N GLY A 189 -11.22 16.32 28.05
CA GLY A 189 -11.86 16.55 29.35
C GLY A 189 -12.78 15.41 29.80
N PRO A 190 -13.68 15.66 30.77
CA PRO A 190 -14.40 14.61 31.50
C PRO A 190 -15.37 13.79 30.65
N GLY A 191 -15.78 14.28 29.48
CA GLY A 191 -16.69 13.57 28.56
C GLY A 191 -16.04 12.46 27.72
N TRP A 192 -14.77 12.16 27.92
CA TRP A 192 -14.02 11.20 27.11
C TRP A 192 -14.59 9.78 27.11
N ARG A 193 -15.18 9.33 28.23
CA ARG A 193 -15.80 7.99 28.31
C ARG A 193 -17.09 7.89 27.50
N ASP A 194 -17.87 8.96 27.42
CA ASP A 194 -19.10 8.99 26.61
C ASP A 194 -18.72 8.96 25.12
N GLN A 195 -17.72 9.74 24.72
CA GLN A 195 -17.18 9.70 23.36
C GLN A 195 -16.61 8.33 23.03
N TRP A 196 -15.85 7.71 23.94
CA TRP A 196 -15.31 6.37 23.77
C TRP A 196 -16.42 5.32 23.63
N ARG A 197 -17.45 5.38 24.48
CA ARG A 197 -18.59 4.46 24.38
C ARG A 197 -19.32 4.59 23.05
N ALA A 198 -19.48 5.80 22.53
CA ALA A 198 -20.07 6.05 21.23
C ALA A 198 -19.21 5.44 20.11
N ARG A 199 -17.88 5.56 20.18
CA ARG A 199 -16.96 4.92 19.22
C ARG A 199 -17.07 3.40 19.25
N CYS A 200 -17.02 2.78 20.44
CA CYS A 200 -17.18 1.33 20.56
C CYS A 200 -18.52 0.85 19.98
N ALA A 201 -19.61 1.59 20.22
CA ALA A 201 -20.92 1.24 19.70
C ALA A 201 -21.04 1.38 18.17
N ALA A 202 -20.37 2.36 17.59
CA ALA A 202 -20.36 2.60 16.15
C ALA A 202 -19.34 1.75 15.39
N ASN A 203 -18.30 1.26 16.08
CA ASN A 203 -17.23 0.47 15.46
C ASN A 203 -17.76 -0.89 14.98
N THR A 204 -17.63 -1.15 13.68
CA THR A 204 -18.03 -2.40 13.02
C THR A 204 -16.89 -2.88 12.13
N PRO A 205 -16.74 -4.20 11.93
CA PRO A 205 -15.78 -4.72 10.96
C PRO A 205 -16.14 -4.25 9.55
N TRP A 206 -15.27 -3.44 8.92
CA TRP A 206 -15.54 -2.89 7.59
C TRP A 206 -15.53 -3.96 6.49
N ALA A 207 -14.89 -5.10 6.73
CA ALA A 207 -14.94 -6.23 5.80
C ALA A 207 -16.37 -6.64 5.44
N HIS A 208 -17.36 -6.46 6.35
CA HIS A 208 -18.77 -6.75 6.03
C HIS A 208 -19.28 -5.92 4.85
N LEU A 209 -18.87 -4.66 4.76
CA LEU A 209 -19.19 -3.78 3.65
C LEU A 209 -18.36 -4.12 2.42
N TRP A 210 -17.04 -4.26 2.58
CA TRP A 210 -16.11 -4.49 1.47
C TRP A 210 -16.35 -5.81 0.73
N PHE A 211 -16.71 -6.88 1.44
CA PHE A 211 -17.07 -8.17 0.83
C PHE A 211 -18.41 -8.15 0.10
N ALA A 212 -19.28 -7.17 0.38
CA ALA A 212 -20.52 -6.99 -0.38
C ALA A 212 -20.29 -6.34 -1.75
N HIS A 213 -19.12 -5.71 -1.98
CA HIS A 213 -18.74 -5.03 -3.21
C HIS A 213 -17.60 -5.78 -3.91
N GLN A 214 -17.91 -6.93 -4.58
CA GLN A 214 -16.93 -7.86 -5.12
C GLN A 214 -16.45 -7.53 -6.54
N HIS A 215 -16.97 -6.48 -7.16
CA HIS A 215 -16.53 -5.95 -8.45
C HIS A 215 -16.44 -4.43 -8.39
N ARG A 216 -15.84 -3.81 -9.41
CA ARG A 216 -15.60 -2.38 -9.46
C ARG A 216 -16.88 -1.59 -9.72
N ASP A 217 -17.71 -1.46 -8.68
CA ASP A 217 -18.97 -0.73 -8.69
C ASP A 217 -18.81 0.73 -8.22
N ALA A 218 -19.91 1.41 -7.97
CA ALA A 218 -19.92 2.81 -7.54
C ALA A 218 -19.21 3.03 -6.20
N TYR A 219 -19.18 2.02 -5.31
CA TYR A 219 -18.49 2.10 -4.03
C TYR A 219 -16.98 2.27 -4.22
N TRP A 220 -16.35 1.46 -5.08
CA TRP A 220 -14.91 1.53 -5.35
C TRP A 220 -14.52 2.68 -6.28
N ARG A 221 -15.43 3.13 -7.16
CA ARG A 221 -15.21 4.31 -8.00
C ARG A 221 -15.15 5.58 -7.16
N HIS A 222 -15.91 5.65 -6.06
CA HIS A 222 -15.79 6.73 -5.10
C HIS A 222 -14.39 6.73 -4.47
N GLY A 223 -13.69 7.86 -4.57
CA GLY A 223 -12.32 8.01 -4.09
C GLY A 223 -11.23 7.50 -5.04
N SER A 224 -11.57 6.78 -6.12
CA SER A 224 -10.63 6.39 -7.18
C SER A 224 -10.40 7.55 -8.15
N VAL A 225 -9.24 8.22 -8.06
CA VAL A 225 -8.96 9.41 -8.88
C VAL A 225 -8.68 9.07 -10.34
N CYS A 226 -8.45 7.79 -10.66
CA CYS A 226 -8.33 7.31 -12.04
C CYS A 226 -9.64 7.46 -12.84
N GLU A 227 -10.79 7.65 -12.20
CA GLU A 227 -12.06 7.93 -12.89
C GLU A 227 -12.01 9.25 -13.68
N ASP A 228 -11.32 10.27 -13.14
CA ASP A 228 -11.14 11.55 -13.80
C ASP A 228 -9.84 12.24 -13.33
N PHE A 229 -8.71 11.87 -13.92
CA PHE A 229 -7.44 12.55 -13.65
C PHE A 229 -7.48 14.05 -13.99
N ALA A 230 -8.36 14.47 -14.93
CA ALA A 230 -8.51 15.88 -15.27
C ALA A 230 -9.19 16.70 -14.18
N ALA A 231 -9.82 16.08 -13.19
CA ALA A 231 -10.32 16.76 -12.01
C ALA A 231 -9.20 17.40 -11.18
N ILE A 232 -8.01 16.81 -11.15
CA ILE A 232 -6.85 17.33 -10.44
C ILE A 232 -6.22 18.46 -11.25
N GLN A 233 -6.24 19.69 -10.70
CA GLN A 233 -5.78 20.91 -11.36
C GLN A 233 -4.54 21.54 -10.70
N VAL A 234 -3.92 20.84 -9.75
CA VAL A 234 -2.73 21.28 -9.02
C VAL A 234 -1.56 20.36 -9.30
N PRO A 235 -0.32 20.84 -9.22
CA PRO A 235 0.87 20.01 -9.38
C PRO A 235 0.91 18.84 -8.39
N VAL A 236 1.43 17.69 -8.83
CA VAL A 236 1.51 16.46 -8.02
C VAL A 236 2.93 15.90 -8.00
N TYR A 237 3.43 15.61 -6.80
CA TYR A 237 4.63 14.81 -6.60
C TYR A 237 4.22 13.41 -6.10
N ALA A 238 4.34 12.43 -6.96
CA ALA A 238 3.93 11.05 -6.73
C ALA A 238 5.14 10.19 -6.36
N VAL A 239 5.10 9.49 -5.23
CA VAL A 239 6.25 8.74 -4.70
C VAL A 239 5.83 7.37 -4.22
N SER A 240 6.62 6.33 -4.48
CA SER A 240 6.44 4.99 -3.93
C SER A 240 7.75 4.21 -3.92
N GLY A 241 7.70 2.95 -3.59
CA GLY A 241 8.82 2.01 -3.65
C GLY A 241 8.45 0.75 -4.43
N TRP A 242 9.44 0.10 -5.07
CA TRP A 242 9.21 -1.14 -5.81
C TRP A 242 8.78 -2.34 -4.96
N ALA A 243 8.89 -2.24 -3.64
CA ALA A 243 8.39 -3.23 -2.70
C ALA A 243 7.11 -2.78 -1.97
N ASP A 244 6.53 -1.66 -2.37
CA ASP A 244 5.24 -1.17 -1.93
C ASP A 244 4.13 -1.79 -2.80
N ASN A 245 2.97 -2.05 -2.22
CA ASN A 245 1.78 -2.53 -2.93
C ASN A 245 1.19 -1.50 -3.91
N TYR A 246 1.67 -0.26 -3.88
CA TYR A 246 1.14 0.86 -4.66
C TYR A 246 2.16 1.41 -5.67
N SER A 247 3.17 0.63 -6.03
CA SER A 247 4.24 1.08 -6.93
C SER A 247 3.74 1.50 -8.31
N GLU A 248 2.74 0.78 -8.83
CA GLU A 248 2.14 0.98 -10.15
C GLU A 248 1.25 2.23 -10.23
N ALA A 249 0.80 2.76 -9.08
CA ALA A 249 0.00 4.00 -9.07
C ALA A 249 0.80 5.22 -9.52
N VAL A 250 2.11 5.25 -9.27
CA VAL A 250 2.97 6.37 -9.70
C VAL A 250 3.01 6.50 -11.22
N PRO A 251 3.40 5.47 -12.00
CA PRO A 251 3.39 5.56 -13.47
C PRO A 251 1.99 5.83 -14.05
N ARG A 252 0.91 5.22 -13.51
CA ARG A 252 -0.46 5.48 -13.98
C ARG A 252 -0.87 6.93 -13.77
N LEU A 253 -0.60 7.47 -12.58
CA LEU A 253 -0.91 8.87 -12.26
C LEU A 253 -0.16 9.83 -13.20
N LEU A 254 1.15 9.61 -13.43
CA LEU A 254 1.94 10.42 -14.36
C LEU A 254 1.42 10.38 -15.81
N ALA A 255 0.96 9.21 -16.26
CA ALA A 255 0.39 9.06 -17.59
C ALA A 255 -0.98 9.74 -17.72
N GLY A 256 -1.78 9.78 -16.66
CA GLY A 256 -3.14 10.31 -16.65
C GLY A 256 -3.22 11.82 -16.45
N LEU A 257 -2.40 12.39 -15.57
CA LEU A 257 -2.45 13.80 -15.20
C LEU A 257 -2.14 14.73 -16.38
N LYS A 258 -2.78 15.91 -16.37
CA LYS A 258 -2.55 16.99 -17.35
C LYS A 258 -1.90 18.23 -16.72
N VAL A 259 -1.58 18.16 -15.45
CA VAL A 259 -0.88 19.18 -14.68
C VAL A 259 0.61 18.83 -14.54
N PRO A 260 1.47 19.78 -14.16
CA PRO A 260 2.86 19.47 -13.84
C PRO A 260 2.95 18.39 -12.77
N CYS A 261 3.72 17.34 -13.03
CA CYS A 261 3.88 16.23 -12.10
C CYS A 261 5.29 15.67 -12.12
N ARG A 262 5.68 15.03 -11.03
CA ARG A 262 6.93 14.29 -10.87
C ARG A 262 6.66 12.95 -10.22
N GLY A 263 7.39 11.93 -10.66
CA GLY A 263 7.36 10.60 -10.07
C GLY A 263 8.72 10.21 -9.52
N LEU A 264 8.71 9.58 -8.35
CA LEU A 264 9.90 9.04 -7.72
C LEU A 264 9.60 7.65 -7.19
N VAL A 265 10.32 6.62 -7.66
CA VAL A 265 10.18 5.25 -7.15
C VAL A 265 11.54 4.70 -6.74
N GLY A 266 11.69 4.45 -5.44
CA GLY A 266 12.91 3.85 -4.88
C GLY A 266 12.80 2.33 -4.70
N PRO A 267 13.82 1.69 -4.11
CA PRO A 267 13.77 0.26 -3.79
C PRO A 267 12.99 -0.04 -2.50
N TRP A 268 12.25 0.93 -2.01
CA TRP A 268 11.62 0.95 -0.70
C TRP A 268 10.40 0.04 -0.63
N ALA A 269 10.03 -0.33 0.60
CA ALA A 269 8.71 -0.82 0.97
C ALA A 269 7.77 0.37 1.23
N HIS A 270 6.65 0.15 1.90
CA HIS A 270 5.69 1.19 2.27
C HIS A 270 6.24 2.08 3.39
N SER A 271 7.11 3.02 3.04
CA SER A 271 7.86 3.86 4.00
C SER A 271 8.19 5.23 3.42
N TRP A 272 8.48 6.19 4.30
CA TRP A 272 8.99 7.49 3.88
C TRP A 272 10.42 7.37 3.32
N PRO A 273 10.76 8.02 2.20
CA PRO A 273 12.06 7.85 1.53
C PRO A 273 13.31 8.20 2.34
N ASN A 274 13.18 8.94 3.44
CA ASN A 274 14.27 9.25 4.37
C ASN A 274 14.37 8.28 5.54
N ASP A 275 13.32 7.46 5.77
CA ASP A 275 13.23 6.54 6.90
C ASP A 275 12.84 5.15 6.39
N VAL A 276 13.80 4.45 5.82
CA VAL A 276 13.62 3.17 5.14
C VAL A 276 14.41 2.06 5.81
N SER A 277 13.82 0.88 5.92
CA SER A 277 14.52 -0.33 6.37
C SER A 277 15.41 -0.92 5.28
N VAL A 278 15.04 -0.77 4.01
CA VAL A 278 15.81 -1.23 2.84
C VAL A 278 16.29 -0.03 2.04
N GLY A 279 17.57 0.28 2.13
CA GLY A 279 18.20 1.44 1.48
C GLY A 279 18.38 1.32 -0.03
N PRO A 280 18.76 2.42 -0.66
CA PRO A 280 19.25 3.66 -0.06
C PRO A 280 18.13 4.60 0.41
N ALA A 281 18.31 5.23 1.59
CA ALA A 281 17.54 6.38 2.02
C ALA A 281 18.02 7.66 1.29
N ILE A 282 17.14 8.64 1.13
CA ILE A 282 17.44 9.91 0.46
C ILE A 282 17.04 11.12 1.31
N GLY A 283 17.52 12.30 0.95
CA GLY A 283 17.11 13.57 1.53
C GLY A 283 15.68 13.96 1.15
N TRP A 284 14.72 13.19 1.62
CA TRP A 284 13.32 13.34 1.25
C TRP A 284 12.72 14.68 1.71
N LEU A 285 12.99 15.10 2.93
CA LEU A 285 12.47 16.38 3.44
C LEU A 285 13.03 17.57 2.65
N GLN A 286 14.27 17.45 2.17
CA GLN A 286 14.87 18.43 1.27
C GLN A 286 14.14 18.46 -0.08
N GLU A 287 13.74 17.30 -0.63
CA GLU A 287 12.93 17.25 -1.85
C GLU A 287 11.53 17.86 -1.65
N VAL A 288 10.89 17.60 -0.50
CA VAL A 288 9.62 18.23 -0.13
C VAL A 288 9.75 19.75 -0.11
N VAL A 289 10.81 20.28 0.51
CA VAL A 289 11.06 21.74 0.54
C VAL A 289 11.34 22.29 -0.86
N ARG A 290 12.14 21.60 -1.69
CA ARG A 290 12.39 22.01 -3.08
C ARG A 290 11.10 22.09 -3.89
N TRP A 291 10.21 21.11 -3.74
CA TRP A 291 8.92 21.05 -4.40
C TRP A 291 7.98 22.17 -3.93
N CYS A 292 7.81 22.30 -2.61
CA CYS A 292 6.95 23.33 -2.02
C CYS A 292 7.48 24.76 -2.23
N ASP A 293 8.79 24.98 -2.18
CA ASP A 293 9.39 26.29 -2.48
C ASP A 293 9.10 26.71 -3.93
N HIS A 294 9.10 25.76 -4.88
CA HIS A 294 8.75 26.04 -6.26
C HIS A 294 7.27 26.42 -6.41
N TRP A 295 6.36 25.60 -5.91
CA TRP A 295 4.91 25.74 -6.18
C TRP A 295 4.19 26.70 -5.23
N MET A 296 4.68 26.90 -4.01
CA MET A 296 4.03 27.73 -3.00
C MET A 296 4.76 29.06 -2.76
N LYS A 297 6.09 29.12 -2.98
CA LYS A 297 6.87 30.35 -2.76
C LYS A 297 7.38 30.95 -4.07
N GLY A 298 7.10 30.33 -5.22
CA GLY A 298 7.50 30.81 -6.55
C GLY A 298 9.02 30.87 -6.78
N ARG A 299 9.79 30.03 -6.05
CA ARG A 299 11.25 29.95 -6.19
C ARG A 299 11.61 28.98 -7.31
N ASP A 300 12.56 29.33 -8.14
CA ASP A 300 13.15 28.36 -9.06
C ASP A 300 14.13 27.46 -8.29
N THR A 301 13.71 26.23 -8.01
CA THR A 301 14.53 25.23 -7.31
C THR A 301 15.18 24.25 -8.27
N GLY A 302 14.96 24.40 -9.57
CA GLY A 302 15.42 23.48 -10.60
C GLY A 302 14.67 22.14 -10.63
N ILE A 303 13.71 21.89 -9.70
CA ILE A 303 13.03 20.58 -9.61
C ILE A 303 12.24 20.27 -10.89
N MET A 304 11.70 21.28 -11.57
CA MET A 304 10.94 21.11 -12.81
C MET A 304 11.82 20.90 -14.05
N ALA A 305 13.13 21.09 -13.93
CA ALA A 305 14.10 20.78 -14.99
C ALA A 305 14.64 19.33 -14.90
N GLU A 306 14.32 18.61 -13.83
CA GLU A 306 14.68 17.19 -13.68
C GLU A 306 13.71 16.29 -14.49
N PRO A 307 14.05 15.01 -14.77
CA PRO A 307 13.16 14.06 -15.46
C PRO A 307 11.79 13.93 -14.79
N MET A 308 10.74 13.76 -15.57
CA MET A 308 9.36 13.57 -15.05
C MET A 308 9.24 12.37 -14.14
N LEU A 309 9.88 11.26 -14.50
CA LEU A 309 9.94 10.04 -13.69
C LEU A 309 11.38 9.71 -13.37
N ARG A 310 11.68 9.53 -12.09
CA ARG A 310 12.97 9.10 -11.58
C ARG A 310 12.80 7.84 -10.76
N VAL A 311 13.53 6.77 -11.12
CA VAL A 311 13.36 5.46 -10.49
C VAL A 311 14.70 4.81 -10.16
N TRP A 312 14.66 3.93 -9.16
CA TRP A 312 15.78 3.07 -8.83
C TRP A 312 15.75 1.82 -9.72
N MET A 313 16.70 1.74 -10.67
CA MET A 313 16.95 0.55 -11.47
C MET A 313 17.65 -0.48 -10.60
N GLN A 314 16.92 -1.51 -10.19
CA GLN A 314 17.41 -2.56 -9.30
C GLN A 314 18.34 -3.52 -10.03
N GLU A 315 19.45 -3.87 -9.41
CA GLU A 315 20.30 -4.97 -9.85
C GLU A 315 19.72 -6.32 -9.40
N SER A 316 20.03 -7.35 -10.18
CA SER A 316 19.73 -8.73 -9.83
C SER A 316 20.40 -9.12 -8.51
N LEU A 317 19.66 -9.82 -7.66
CA LEU A 317 20.17 -10.41 -6.41
C LEU A 317 19.69 -11.86 -6.29
N PRO A 318 20.46 -12.73 -5.63
CA PRO A 318 19.95 -14.03 -5.21
C PRO A 318 18.67 -13.89 -4.37
N PRO A 319 17.73 -14.84 -4.49
CA PRO A 319 16.49 -14.77 -3.72
C PRO A 319 16.78 -14.89 -2.22
N ALA A 320 16.21 -13.98 -1.44
CA ALA A 320 16.30 -13.97 0.02
C ALA A 320 15.03 -13.35 0.61
N THR A 321 14.66 -13.78 1.81
CA THR A 321 13.48 -13.27 2.51
C THR A 321 13.76 -11.99 3.30
N CYS A 322 15.01 -11.53 3.34
CA CYS A 322 15.41 -10.31 4.02
C CYS A 322 16.53 -9.61 3.23
N TYR A 323 16.37 -8.33 3.01
CA TYR A 323 17.40 -7.45 2.45
C TYR A 323 17.46 -6.16 3.29
N THR A 324 18.65 -5.66 3.54
CA THR A 324 18.90 -4.35 4.16
C THR A 324 19.25 -3.27 3.13
N HIS A 325 19.62 -3.71 1.91
CA HIS A 325 19.97 -2.83 0.80
C HIS A 325 19.66 -3.51 -0.53
N ARG A 326 19.12 -2.76 -1.48
CA ARG A 326 18.91 -3.19 -2.86
C ARG A 326 19.89 -2.43 -3.76
N PRO A 327 20.96 -3.07 -4.26
CA PRO A 327 21.89 -2.41 -5.17
C PRO A 327 21.19 -1.99 -6.46
N GLY A 328 21.69 -0.90 -7.04
CA GLY A 328 21.10 -0.32 -8.25
C GLY A 328 21.66 1.07 -8.53
N ARG A 329 20.95 1.79 -9.37
CA ARG A 329 21.24 3.19 -9.68
C ARG A 329 19.97 3.97 -10.00
N TRP A 330 20.02 5.28 -9.82
CA TRP A 330 18.94 6.16 -10.29
C TRP A 330 18.99 6.27 -11.82
N VAL A 331 17.81 6.18 -12.43
CA VAL A 331 17.60 6.42 -13.86
C VAL A 331 16.41 7.36 -14.04
N GLY A 332 16.35 8.07 -15.17
CA GLY A 332 15.31 9.06 -15.42
C GLY A 332 14.68 8.96 -16.80
N GLU A 333 13.38 9.29 -16.86
CA GLU A 333 12.64 9.48 -18.11
C GLU A 333 12.04 10.89 -18.14
N GLU A 334 12.30 11.65 -19.21
CA GLU A 334 11.88 13.05 -19.35
C GLU A 334 10.36 13.20 -19.38
N VAL A 335 9.68 12.20 -19.94
CA VAL A 335 8.23 12.11 -20.03
C VAL A 335 7.76 10.70 -19.72
N TRP A 336 6.53 10.58 -19.25
CA TRP A 336 5.92 9.27 -19.03
C TRP A 336 4.50 9.24 -19.61
N PRO A 337 4.10 8.16 -20.34
CA PRO A 337 4.93 7.02 -20.76
C PRO A 337 6.12 7.44 -21.63
N SER A 338 7.27 6.77 -21.44
CA SER A 338 8.47 7.10 -22.19
C SER A 338 8.43 6.49 -23.61
N PRO A 339 8.61 7.29 -24.69
CA PRO A 339 8.66 6.76 -26.06
C PRO A 339 9.92 5.94 -26.33
N ARG A 340 10.91 5.94 -25.44
CA ARG A 340 12.14 5.17 -25.54
C ARG A 340 11.97 3.72 -25.10
N ILE A 341 10.98 3.47 -24.22
CA ILE A 341 10.69 2.14 -23.70
C ILE A 341 9.82 1.43 -24.72
N THR A 342 10.31 0.30 -25.23
CA THR A 342 9.62 -0.48 -26.25
C THR A 342 9.22 -1.84 -25.69
N ALA A 343 8.01 -2.28 -26.02
CA ALA A 343 7.57 -3.62 -25.66
C ALA A 343 8.27 -4.65 -26.56
N GLU A 344 9.12 -5.48 -25.98
CA GLU A 344 9.63 -6.68 -26.65
C GLU A 344 8.61 -7.80 -26.45
N ARG A 345 8.06 -8.31 -27.56
CA ARG A 345 7.04 -9.35 -27.52
C ARG A 345 7.68 -10.73 -27.61
N LEU A 346 7.51 -11.52 -26.56
CA LEU A 346 8.03 -12.87 -26.42
C LEU A 346 6.88 -13.89 -26.37
N THR A 347 6.71 -14.70 -27.41
CA THR A 347 5.67 -15.73 -27.48
C THR A 347 5.91 -16.86 -26.48
N LEU A 348 4.84 -17.48 -26.00
CA LEU A 348 4.91 -18.67 -25.16
C LEU A 348 4.91 -19.92 -26.04
N GLY A 349 6.01 -20.66 -26.10
CA GLY A 349 6.10 -21.91 -26.85
C GLY A 349 5.54 -23.11 -26.08
N ALA A 350 4.84 -24.01 -26.74
CA ALA A 350 4.39 -25.24 -26.12
C ALA A 350 5.51 -26.14 -25.60
N ASP A 351 6.76 -25.90 -26.06
CA ASP A 351 8.01 -26.51 -25.57
C ASP A 351 8.52 -25.91 -24.26
N GLY A 352 7.81 -24.92 -23.67
CA GLY A 352 8.22 -24.23 -22.45
C GLY A 352 9.23 -23.11 -22.68
N ARG A 353 9.49 -22.71 -23.91
CA ARG A 353 10.36 -21.59 -24.23
C ARG A 353 9.59 -20.27 -24.29
N LEU A 354 10.13 -19.25 -23.66
CA LEU A 354 9.76 -17.87 -23.87
C LEU A 354 10.51 -17.33 -25.08
N GLY A 355 9.75 -16.79 -26.07
CA GLY A 355 10.26 -16.49 -27.42
C GLY A 355 10.29 -17.75 -28.34
N GLY A 356 9.65 -18.85 -27.94
CA GLY A 356 9.55 -20.09 -28.70
C GLY A 356 8.51 -20.03 -29.81
N GLN A 357 8.65 -20.98 -30.79
CA GLN A 357 7.75 -21.11 -31.93
C GLN A 357 6.85 -22.37 -31.85
N GLY A 358 6.91 -23.12 -30.75
CA GLY A 358 6.16 -24.35 -30.59
C GLY A 358 4.66 -24.10 -30.49
N ALA A 359 3.89 -24.59 -31.50
CA ALA A 359 2.44 -24.53 -31.47
C ALA A 359 1.86 -25.66 -30.57
N GLY A 360 0.71 -25.41 -29.97
CA GLY A 360 0.00 -26.36 -29.10
C GLY A 360 -0.53 -25.71 -27.85
N THR A 361 -0.94 -26.53 -26.90
CA THR A 361 -1.47 -26.06 -25.62
C THR A 361 -0.64 -26.61 -24.46
N ARG A 362 -0.65 -25.87 -23.35
CA ARG A 362 -0.15 -26.33 -22.05
C ARG A 362 -1.24 -26.11 -21.01
N ALA A 363 -1.46 -27.10 -20.15
CA ALA A 363 -2.50 -27.03 -19.14
C ALA A 363 -1.92 -27.21 -17.73
N ILE A 364 -2.53 -26.56 -16.76
CA ILE A 364 -2.20 -26.68 -15.34
C ILE A 364 -3.45 -26.53 -14.47
N CYS A 365 -3.53 -27.36 -13.45
CA CYS A 365 -4.30 -27.14 -12.24
C CYS A 365 -3.27 -27.04 -11.12
N SER A 366 -2.99 -25.84 -10.65
CA SER A 366 -1.92 -25.60 -9.68
C SER A 366 -2.30 -26.13 -8.31
N PRO A 367 -1.36 -26.76 -7.58
CA PRO A 367 -1.57 -27.09 -6.19
C PRO A 367 -1.76 -25.82 -5.33
N LEU A 368 -2.48 -25.94 -4.22
CA LEU A 368 -2.85 -24.82 -3.35
C LEU A 368 -1.67 -24.25 -2.54
N TRP A 369 -0.53 -24.96 -2.52
CA TRP A 369 0.70 -24.46 -1.90
C TRP A 369 1.45 -23.43 -2.77
N VAL A 370 1.08 -23.24 -4.04
CA VAL A 370 1.66 -22.16 -4.86
C VAL A 370 1.25 -20.80 -4.29
N GLY A 371 2.25 -19.99 -3.95
CA GLY A 371 2.10 -18.73 -3.25
C GLY A 371 2.75 -18.73 -1.85
N LEU A 372 3.12 -19.88 -1.29
CA LEU A 372 3.78 -19.96 0.03
C LEU A 372 5.15 -19.25 0.04
N THR A 373 5.81 -19.13 -1.12
CA THR A 373 7.10 -18.41 -1.26
C THR A 373 6.93 -16.97 -1.76
N ALA A 374 5.70 -16.49 -1.85
CA ALA A 374 5.41 -15.14 -2.35
C ALA A 374 5.97 -14.00 -1.49
N GLY A 375 6.28 -14.27 -0.22
CA GLY A 375 6.55 -13.24 0.76
C GLY A 375 5.30 -12.40 1.03
N GLU A 376 5.49 -11.20 1.53
CA GLU A 376 4.41 -10.23 1.67
C GLU A 376 4.41 -9.25 0.50
N VAL A 377 3.30 -9.17 -0.21
CA VAL A 377 3.04 -8.11 -1.17
C VAL A 377 2.58 -6.89 -0.36
N GLY A 378 3.14 -5.71 -0.64
CA GLY A 378 2.80 -4.50 0.12
C GLY A 378 3.45 -4.44 1.50
N ARG A 379 4.76 -4.49 1.54
CA ARG A 379 5.54 -4.54 2.77
C ARG A 379 5.48 -3.22 3.55
N TYR A 380 4.92 -3.28 4.75
CA TYR A 380 4.70 -2.11 5.60
C TYR A 380 5.91 -1.79 6.48
N GLY A 381 7.05 -1.41 5.85
CA GLY A 381 8.24 -0.92 6.55
C GLY A 381 9.27 -1.97 6.97
N ASP A 382 8.99 -3.27 6.81
CA ASP A 382 9.90 -4.32 7.24
C ASP A 382 11.01 -4.61 6.21
N ASP A 383 12.19 -4.97 6.70
CA ASP A 383 13.34 -5.44 5.91
C ASP A 383 13.28 -6.95 5.59
N ALA A 384 12.35 -7.67 6.22
CA ALA A 384 12.08 -9.09 6.03
C ALA A 384 10.85 -9.33 5.14
N ASP A 385 10.58 -10.61 4.86
CA ASP A 385 9.42 -11.13 4.15
C ASP A 385 9.37 -10.81 2.64
N TRP A 386 10.55 -10.75 2.03
CA TRP A 386 10.69 -10.76 0.58
C TRP A 386 10.37 -12.14 0.01
N PRO A 387 10.01 -12.24 -1.29
CA PRO A 387 9.80 -13.53 -1.95
C PRO A 387 11.02 -14.43 -1.81
N ALA A 388 10.79 -15.66 -1.36
CA ALA A 388 11.84 -16.68 -1.33
C ALA A 388 12.18 -17.20 -2.74
N ASP A 389 13.04 -18.19 -2.84
CA ASP A 389 13.41 -18.82 -4.11
C ASP A 389 12.17 -19.38 -4.81
N GLN A 390 11.88 -18.89 -5.99
CA GLN A 390 10.66 -19.19 -6.73
C GLN A 390 10.64 -20.61 -7.34
N ARG A 391 11.74 -21.35 -7.31
CA ARG A 391 11.77 -22.74 -7.77
C ARG A 391 10.72 -23.62 -7.07
N ILE A 392 10.36 -23.30 -5.83
CA ILE A 392 9.30 -23.98 -5.10
C ILE A 392 7.96 -23.75 -5.81
N ASP A 393 7.51 -22.51 -5.94
CA ASP A 393 6.25 -22.17 -6.58
C ASP A 393 6.25 -22.49 -8.09
N ASP A 394 7.42 -22.42 -8.75
CA ASP A 394 7.57 -22.79 -10.16
C ASP A 394 7.30 -24.28 -10.41
N ALA A 395 7.55 -25.15 -9.44
CA ALA A 395 7.23 -26.57 -9.54
C ALA A 395 5.72 -26.85 -9.65
N GLY A 396 4.86 -25.94 -9.18
CA GLY A 396 3.39 -26.00 -9.31
C GLY A 396 2.83 -25.08 -10.40
N SER A 397 3.66 -24.61 -11.35
CA SER A 397 3.29 -23.62 -12.35
C SER A 397 3.68 -24.05 -13.77
N LEU A 398 3.02 -23.45 -14.78
CA LEU A 398 3.56 -23.49 -16.14
C LEU A 398 4.70 -22.49 -16.24
N VAL A 399 5.90 -22.95 -16.54
CA VAL A 399 7.09 -22.10 -16.67
C VAL A 399 7.52 -22.02 -18.14
N PHE A 400 7.79 -20.79 -18.58
CA PHE A 400 8.33 -20.46 -19.89
C PHE A 400 9.61 -19.65 -19.70
N THR A 401 10.71 -20.08 -20.30
CA THR A 401 12.04 -19.51 -20.02
C THR A 401 12.79 -19.19 -21.31
N THR A 402 13.48 -18.04 -21.36
CA THR A 402 14.41 -17.69 -22.47
C THR A 402 15.65 -18.59 -22.44
N GLY A 403 16.45 -18.57 -23.49
CA GLY A 403 17.85 -18.94 -23.41
C GLY A 403 18.63 -18.01 -22.47
N PRO A 404 19.91 -18.33 -22.14
CA PRO A 404 20.77 -17.39 -21.44
C PRO A 404 20.87 -16.07 -22.24
N LEU A 405 20.71 -14.95 -21.57
CA LEU A 405 20.81 -13.61 -22.18
C LEU A 405 22.25 -13.38 -22.67
N ALA A 406 22.39 -12.93 -23.91
CA ALA A 406 23.69 -12.60 -24.48
C ALA A 406 24.29 -11.33 -23.85
N GLU A 407 23.43 -10.39 -23.47
CA GLU A 407 23.80 -9.11 -22.87
C GLU A 407 22.80 -8.75 -21.75
N ARG A 408 23.13 -7.70 -20.99
CA ARG A 408 22.29 -7.14 -19.96
C ARG A 408 21.00 -6.57 -20.57
N VAL A 409 19.84 -6.88 -19.98
CA VAL A 409 18.54 -6.32 -20.36
C VAL A 409 17.99 -5.55 -19.18
N GLU A 410 17.58 -4.30 -19.41
CA GLU A 410 16.88 -3.48 -18.41
C GLU A 410 15.43 -3.30 -18.81
N ILE A 411 14.54 -3.42 -17.83
CA ILE A 411 13.11 -3.14 -18.00
C ILE A 411 12.68 -2.01 -17.10
N LEU A 412 11.69 -1.22 -17.57
CA LEU A 412 11.02 -0.19 -16.77
C LEU A 412 9.56 -0.09 -17.22
N GLY A 413 8.64 -0.36 -16.31
CA GLY A 413 7.20 -0.34 -16.54
C GLY A 413 6.55 -1.68 -16.19
N ALA A 414 5.27 -1.82 -16.50
CA ALA A 414 4.48 -3.01 -16.27
C ALA A 414 4.66 -4.05 -17.40
N PRO A 415 5.25 -5.24 -17.12
CA PRO A 415 5.19 -6.36 -18.05
C PRO A 415 3.73 -6.83 -18.21
N ARG A 416 3.33 -7.21 -19.44
CA ARG A 416 1.95 -7.64 -19.74
C ARG A 416 1.95 -9.02 -20.36
N LEU A 417 1.29 -9.99 -19.73
CA LEU A 417 1.10 -11.30 -20.29
C LEU A 417 -0.27 -11.36 -20.99
N HIS A 418 -0.26 -11.39 -22.29
CA HIS A 418 -1.42 -11.70 -23.11
C HIS A 418 -1.62 -13.21 -23.13
N ILE A 419 -2.77 -13.68 -22.70
CA ILE A 419 -3.12 -15.11 -22.67
C ILE A 419 -4.33 -15.37 -23.56
N SER A 420 -4.20 -16.37 -24.44
CA SER A 420 -5.35 -17.04 -25.06
C SER A 420 -5.57 -18.34 -24.29
N PHE A 421 -6.74 -18.52 -23.69
CA PHE A 421 -6.93 -19.57 -22.68
C PHE A 421 -8.32 -20.17 -22.69
N ALA A 422 -8.41 -21.39 -22.17
CA ALA A 422 -9.67 -22.02 -21.78
C ALA A 422 -9.56 -22.57 -20.35
N VAL A 423 -10.69 -22.72 -19.70
CA VAL A 423 -10.78 -23.31 -18.35
C VAL A 423 -11.84 -24.41 -18.31
N ASP A 424 -11.73 -25.33 -17.35
CA ASP A 424 -12.71 -26.41 -17.14
C ASP A 424 -13.74 -26.09 -16.03
N ARG A 425 -13.67 -24.90 -15.42
CA ARG A 425 -14.57 -24.41 -14.38
C ARG A 425 -15.04 -23.00 -14.67
N PRO A 426 -16.23 -22.59 -14.17
CA PRO A 426 -16.78 -21.27 -14.43
C PRO A 426 -16.06 -20.13 -13.69
N LEU A 427 -15.29 -20.45 -12.65
CA LEU A 427 -14.49 -19.51 -11.88
C LEU A 427 -13.04 -19.99 -11.85
N ALA A 428 -12.11 -19.11 -12.15
CA ALA A 428 -10.68 -19.40 -12.14
C ALA A 428 -9.90 -18.09 -12.00
N LEU A 429 -8.67 -18.19 -11.51
CA LEU A 429 -7.70 -17.09 -11.51
C LEU A 429 -6.43 -17.51 -12.26
N ALA A 430 -5.66 -16.51 -12.68
CA ALA A 430 -4.30 -16.67 -13.16
C ALA A 430 -3.37 -15.77 -12.35
N ALA A 431 -2.34 -16.34 -11.73
CA ALA A 431 -1.24 -15.60 -11.14
C ALA A 431 0.00 -15.76 -12.03
N VAL A 432 0.61 -14.63 -12.38
CA VAL A 432 1.75 -14.55 -13.29
C VAL A 432 2.93 -13.94 -12.57
N ARG A 433 4.06 -14.64 -12.54
CA ARG A 433 5.30 -14.15 -11.95
C ARG A 433 6.34 -13.98 -13.06
N LEU A 434 7.01 -12.84 -13.07
CA LEU A 434 8.21 -12.60 -13.87
C LEU A 434 9.41 -12.86 -12.96
N ASN A 435 10.29 -13.77 -13.35
CA ASN A 435 11.42 -14.20 -12.56
C ASN A 435 12.75 -13.97 -13.30
N ASP A 436 13.76 -13.62 -12.53
CA ASP A 436 15.16 -13.58 -12.95
C ASP A 436 15.84 -14.89 -12.51
N VAL A 437 16.22 -15.72 -13.48
CA VAL A 437 16.80 -17.03 -13.22
C VAL A 437 18.32 -16.96 -13.44
N ALA A 438 19.07 -17.11 -12.36
CA ALA A 438 20.52 -17.09 -12.35
C ALA A 438 21.12 -18.35 -13.02
N PRO A 439 22.40 -18.32 -13.43
CA PRO A 439 23.06 -19.48 -14.07
C PRO A 439 23.07 -20.76 -13.23
N ASP A 440 23.01 -20.65 -11.91
CA ASP A 440 22.93 -21.78 -10.96
C ASP A 440 21.49 -22.30 -10.77
N GLY A 441 20.50 -21.66 -11.42
CA GLY A 441 19.10 -22.01 -11.35
C GLY A 441 18.32 -21.35 -10.21
N ALA A 442 18.94 -20.52 -9.36
CA ALA A 442 18.21 -19.72 -8.37
C ALA A 442 17.23 -18.77 -9.09
N SER A 443 16.00 -18.72 -8.61
CA SER A 443 14.88 -17.99 -9.26
C SER A 443 14.38 -16.87 -8.34
N THR A 444 14.64 -15.62 -8.73
CA THR A 444 14.23 -14.42 -7.97
C THR A 444 13.00 -13.80 -8.63
N ARG A 445 11.91 -13.63 -7.88
CA ARG A 445 10.75 -12.91 -8.39
C ARG A 445 11.11 -11.44 -8.65
N VAL A 446 10.88 -10.97 -9.86
CA VAL A 446 11.03 -9.57 -10.28
C VAL A 446 9.76 -8.80 -10.02
N THR A 447 8.62 -9.31 -10.53
CA THR A 447 7.30 -8.74 -10.32
C THR A 447 6.22 -9.81 -10.46
N VAL A 448 4.99 -9.48 -10.11
CA VAL A 448 3.83 -10.37 -10.13
C VAL A 448 2.59 -9.62 -10.60
N GLY A 449 1.66 -10.33 -11.18
CA GLY A 449 0.31 -9.86 -11.47
C GLY A 449 -0.69 -11.00 -11.26
N VAL A 450 -1.89 -10.68 -10.83
CA VAL A 450 -2.97 -11.64 -10.63
C VAL A 450 -4.20 -11.15 -11.39
N LEU A 451 -4.94 -12.07 -11.98
CA LEU A 451 -6.22 -11.76 -12.63
C LEU A 451 -7.25 -12.84 -12.27
N ASN A 452 -8.37 -12.41 -11.73
CA ASN A 452 -9.58 -13.21 -11.74
C ASN A 452 -10.07 -13.32 -13.19
N LEU A 453 -10.04 -14.51 -13.76
CA LEU A 453 -10.31 -14.71 -15.19
C LEU A 453 -11.76 -14.39 -15.58
N THR A 454 -12.68 -14.30 -14.62
CA THR A 454 -14.03 -13.78 -14.87
C THR A 454 -14.04 -12.29 -15.24
N HIS A 455 -12.94 -11.58 -14.91
CA HIS A 455 -12.71 -10.17 -15.23
C HIS A 455 -11.94 -9.94 -16.55
N TRP A 456 -11.94 -10.91 -17.44
CA TRP A 456 -11.19 -10.87 -18.70
C TRP A 456 -11.48 -9.66 -19.60
N ARG A 457 -12.64 -9.01 -19.44
CA ARG A 457 -13.03 -7.75 -20.11
C ARG A 457 -12.89 -6.50 -19.26
N GLY A 458 -12.51 -6.64 -17.99
CA GLY A 458 -12.43 -5.55 -17.02
C GLY A 458 -13.17 -5.86 -15.73
N HIS A 459 -13.10 -4.94 -14.78
CA HIS A 459 -13.54 -5.18 -13.41
C HIS A 459 -14.98 -4.73 -13.11
N ASP A 460 -15.63 -4.01 -14.03
CA ASP A 460 -16.95 -3.42 -13.80
C ASP A 460 -18.10 -4.44 -13.91
N ALA A 461 -17.94 -5.43 -14.79
CA ALA A 461 -18.95 -6.44 -15.07
C ALA A 461 -18.31 -7.80 -15.32
N PRO A 462 -17.85 -8.49 -14.26
CA PRO A 462 -17.29 -9.83 -14.39
C PRO A 462 -18.34 -10.83 -14.89
N GLU A 463 -17.89 -11.80 -15.70
CA GLU A 463 -18.74 -12.82 -16.29
C GLU A 463 -18.21 -14.23 -15.97
N ARG A 464 -19.08 -15.14 -15.54
CA ARG A 464 -18.70 -16.55 -15.37
C ARG A 464 -18.19 -17.12 -16.71
N LEU A 465 -17.11 -17.88 -16.65
CA LEU A 465 -16.51 -18.50 -17.81
C LEU A 465 -17.31 -19.73 -18.24
N GLU A 466 -17.40 -19.96 -19.55
CA GLU A 466 -17.97 -21.20 -20.11
C GLU A 466 -16.83 -22.23 -20.22
N PRO A 467 -16.91 -23.38 -19.52
CA PRO A 467 -15.89 -24.42 -19.60
C PRO A 467 -15.58 -24.84 -21.04
N GLY A 468 -14.30 -24.87 -21.40
CA GLY A 468 -13.81 -25.27 -22.73
C GLY A 468 -13.88 -24.17 -23.80
N ARG A 469 -14.53 -23.05 -23.55
CA ARG A 469 -14.49 -21.89 -24.46
C ARG A 469 -13.15 -21.17 -24.37
N VAL A 470 -12.64 -20.71 -25.52
CA VAL A 470 -11.40 -19.92 -25.58
C VAL A 470 -11.71 -18.45 -25.35
N TYR A 471 -10.91 -17.82 -24.52
CA TYR A 471 -10.94 -16.40 -24.17
C TYR A 471 -9.57 -15.78 -24.37
N ASP A 472 -9.52 -14.46 -24.53
CA ASP A 472 -8.30 -13.68 -24.53
C ASP A 472 -8.34 -12.68 -23.37
N ALA A 473 -7.24 -12.59 -22.61
CA ALA A 473 -7.09 -11.65 -21.51
C ALA A 473 -5.66 -11.12 -21.44
N VAL A 474 -5.50 -10.04 -20.68
CA VAL A 474 -4.19 -9.48 -20.34
C VAL A 474 -4.04 -9.53 -18.83
N VAL A 475 -2.98 -10.20 -18.35
CA VAL A 475 -2.54 -10.11 -16.96
C VAL A 475 -1.44 -9.05 -16.92
N GLU A 476 -1.75 -7.90 -16.36
CA GLU A 476 -0.77 -6.84 -16.11
C GLU A 476 -0.03 -7.16 -14.81
N LEU A 477 1.30 -7.10 -14.83
CA LEU A 477 2.13 -7.26 -13.66
C LEU A 477 2.47 -5.88 -13.10
N ASP A 478 2.81 -5.81 -11.82
CA ASP A 478 3.17 -4.54 -11.19
C ASP A 478 4.37 -3.91 -11.90
N ASP A 479 4.35 -2.58 -12.01
CA ASP A 479 5.46 -1.80 -12.56
C ASP A 479 6.77 -2.06 -11.80
N ILE A 480 7.87 -2.16 -12.53
CA ILE A 480 9.19 -2.43 -11.97
C ILE A 480 10.30 -1.79 -12.79
N ALA A 481 11.42 -1.47 -12.17
CA ALA A 481 12.68 -1.22 -12.83
C ALA A 481 13.70 -2.28 -12.39
N HIS A 482 14.08 -3.17 -13.30
CA HIS A 482 14.97 -4.29 -13.02
C HIS A 482 15.96 -4.53 -14.15
N ALA A 483 17.15 -4.97 -13.78
CA ALA A 483 18.22 -5.30 -14.71
C ALA A 483 18.55 -6.78 -14.63
N PHE A 484 18.32 -7.49 -15.73
CA PHE A 484 18.71 -8.88 -15.92
C PHE A 484 20.18 -8.92 -16.42
N PRO A 485 21.11 -9.57 -15.71
CA PRO A 485 22.51 -9.69 -16.17
C PRO A 485 22.65 -10.60 -17.39
N ALA A 486 23.72 -10.43 -18.15
CA ALA A 486 24.14 -11.41 -19.16
C ALA A 486 24.35 -12.79 -18.52
N GLY A 487 23.95 -13.85 -19.21
CA GLY A 487 24.00 -15.24 -18.73
C GLY A 487 22.80 -15.67 -17.89
N HIS A 488 22.00 -14.74 -17.34
CA HIS A 488 20.72 -15.02 -16.69
C HIS A 488 19.65 -15.37 -17.73
N ARG A 489 18.49 -15.83 -17.25
CA ARG A 489 17.32 -16.12 -18.08
C ARG A 489 16.13 -15.34 -17.54
N ILE A 490 15.26 -14.89 -18.42
CA ILE A 490 13.94 -14.36 -18.07
C ILE A 490 12.96 -15.53 -18.07
N ALA A 491 12.19 -15.70 -17.01
CA ALA A 491 11.15 -16.71 -16.91
C ALA A 491 9.80 -16.08 -16.55
N VAL A 492 8.73 -16.64 -17.14
CA VAL A 492 7.34 -16.37 -16.79
C VAL A 492 6.72 -17.64 -16.25
N SER A 493 6.13 -17.55 -15.06
CA SER A 493 5.44 -18.66 -14.41
C SER A 493 3.96 -18.33 -14.27
N VAL A 494 3.08 -19.23 -14.74
CA VAL A 494 1.62 -19.06 -14.69
C VAL A 494 1.01 -20.16 -13.84
N SER A 495 0.18 -19.80 -12.87
CA SER A 495 -0.50 -20.71 -11.94
C SER A 495 -1.96 -20.34 -11.77
N THR A 496 -2.77 -21.33 -11.33
CA THR A 496 -4.21 -21.15 -11.00
C THR A 496 -4.46 -21.01 -9.49
N SER A 497 -3.39 -20.89 -8.71
CA SER A 497 -3.41 -20.62 -7.28
C SER A 497 -2.27 -19.64 -6.94
N TYR A 498 -2.47 -18.78 -5.95
CA TYR A 498 -1.43 -17.91 -5.38
C TYR A 498 -1.79 -17.56 -3.93
N TYR A 499 -2.13 -18.59 -3.14
CA TYR A 499 -2.55 -18.44 -1.76
C TYR A 499 -1.34 -18.18 -0.83
N PRO A 500 -1.43 -17.22 0.15
CA PRO A 500 -2.63 -16.49 0.54
C PRO A 500 -2.85 -15.15 -0.19
N ILE A 501 -1.96 -14.72 -1.09
CA ILE A 501 -2.02 -13.40 -1.75
C ILE A 501 -3.38 -13.18 -2.43
N ALA A 502 -3.87 -14.18 -3.15
CA ALA A 502 -5.20 -14.22 -3.72
C ALA A 502 -6.01 -15.36 -3.11
N HIS A 503 -7.23 -15.08 -2.67
CA HIS A 503 -8.15 -16.11 -2.18
C HIS A 503 -8.50 -17.09 -3.31
N PRO A 504 -8.52 -18.42 -3.07
CA PRO A 504 -8.74 -19.40 -4.12
C PRO A 504 -10.17 -19.38 -4.65
N SER A 505 -10.34 -19.72 -5.93
CA SER A 505 -11.65 -20.04 -6.50
C SER A 505 -12.26 -21.25 -5.78
N PRO A 506 -13.61 -21.39 -5.73
CA PRO A 506 -14.27 -22.43 -4.95
C PRO A 506 -14.00 -23.86 -5.44
N GLU A 507 -13.56 -24.01 -6.68
CA GLU A 507 -13.18 -25.29 -7.27
C GLU A 507 -11.77 -25.20 -7.87
N ALA A 508 -11.01 -26.29 -7.78
CA ALA A 508 -9.74 -26.40 -8.48
C ALA A 508 -9.98 -26.36 -10.00
N ALA A 509 -9.46 -25.32 -10.65
CA ALA A 509 -9.66 -25.10 -12.09
C ALA A 509 -8.41 -25.45 -12.88
N THR A 510 -8.59 -26.15 -14.01
CA THR A 510 -7.54 -26.37 -14.99
C THR A 510 -7.54 -25.21 -16.00
N LEU A 511 -6.43 -24.48 -16.05
CA LEU A 511 -6.16 -23.46 -17.06
C LEU A 511 -5.41 -24.11 -18.23
N THR A 512 -5.91 -23.98 -19.44
CA THR A 512 -5.24 -24.38 -20.68
C THR A 512 -4.84 -23.15 -21.44
N LEU A 513 -3.53 -22.93 -21.62
CA LEU A 513 -2.95 -21.85 -22.44
C LEU A 513 -2.75 -22.32 -23.87
N HIS A 514 -3.15 -21.50 -24.84
CA HIS A 514 -2.90 -21.67 -26.26
C HIS A 514 -1.57 -21.00 -26.64
N CYS A 515 -0.61 -21.80 -27.08
CA CYS A 515 0.70 -21.37 -27.53
C CYS A 515 0.82 -21.54 -29.05
N PRO A 516 1.27 -20.57 -29.83
CA PRO A 516 1.94 -19.31 -29.48
C PRO A 516 1.01 -18.06 -29.50
N GLU A 517 -0.31 -18.22 -29.37
CA GLU A 517 -1.27 -17.12 -29.30
C GLU A 517 -1.07 -16.26 -28.03
N SER A 518 -0.47 -16.86 -27.00
CA SER A 518 -0.10 -16.16 -25.77
C SER A 518 1.32 -15.59 -25.86
N ALA A 519 1.54 -14.39 -25.32
CA ALA A 519 2.83 -13.71 -25.36
C ALA A 519 3.02 -12.73 -24.19
N LEU A 520 4.26 -12.57 -23.76
CA LEU A 520 4.70 -11.54 -22.84
C LEU A 520 5.16 -10.31 -23.62
N ASP A 521 4.63 -9.14 -23.29
CA ASP A 521 5.18 -7.84 -23.68
C ASP A 521 6.06 -7.34 -22.53
N LEU A 522 7.38 -7.30 -22.76
CA LEU A 522 8.39 -6.90 -21.81
C LEU A 522 8.81 -5.44 -22.09
N PRO A 523 8.65 -4.49 -21.13
CA PRO A 523 8.97 -3.07 -21.36
C PRO A 523 10.48 -2.82 -21.28
N VAL A 524 11.19 -3.04 -22.40
CA VAL A 524 12.66 -2.91 -22.46
C VAL A 524 13.05 -1.44 -22.52
N ARG A 525 13.92 -1.04 -21.58
CA ARG A 525 14.50 0.29 -21.48
C ARG A 525 15.93 0.30 -22.03
N PRO A 526 16.19 0.99 -23.14
CA PRO A 526 17.55 1.12 -23.63
C PRO A 526 18.39 2.00 -22.69
N PRO A 527 19.71 1.74 -22.56
CA PRO A 527 20.61 2.58 -21.78
C PRO A 527 20.53 4.06 -22.19
N ARG A 528 20.76 4.96 -21.23
CA ARG A 528 20.77 6.41 -21.42
C ARG A 528 22.01 7.02 -20.74
N ALA A 529 22.79 7.76 -21.52
CA ALA A 529 24.03 8.39 -20.99
C ALA A 529 23.73 9.46 -19.93
N GLU A 530 22.59 10.17 -20.06
CA GLU A 530 22.15 11.22 -19.16
C GLU A 530 21.80 10.71 -17.75
N ASP A 531 21.56 9.42 -17.57
CA ASP A 531 21.36 8.82 -16.24
C ASP A 531 22.56 9.09 -15.31
N ALA A 532 23.77 9.15 -15.85
CA ALA A 532 24.99 9.44 -15.10
C ALA A 532 25.08 10.90 -14.64
N ALA A 533 24.30 11.80 -15.25
CA ALA A 533 24.28 13.23 -14.94
C ALA A 533 23.11 13.63 -14.02
N LEU A 534 22.29 12.66 -13.58
CA LEU A 534 21.21 12.93 -12.64
C LEU A 534 21.75 13.55 -11.35
N ARG A 535 21.09 14.60 -10.86
CA ARG A 535 21.42 15.21 -9.58
C ARG A 535 21.41 14.15 -8.47
N ALA A 536 22.46 14.08 -7.67
CA ALA A 536 22.45 13.22 -6.48
C ALA A 536 21.44 13.76 -5.46
N PHE A 537 20.71 12.88 -4.79
CA PHE A 537 19.91 13.29 -3.64
C PHE A 537 20.80 13.67 -2.47
N ASP A 538 20.36 14.63 -1.67
CA ASP A 538 20.99 14.95 -0.41
C ASP A 538 20.92 13.76 0.57
N PRO A 539 21.80 13.70 1.58
CA PRO A 539 21.68 12.73 2.64
C PRO A 539 20.36 12.86 3.41
N ALA A 540 19.82 11.74 3.87
CA ALA A 540 18.57 11.70 4.64
C ALA A 540 18.70 12.48 5.96
N GLU A 541 17.78 13.42 6.19
CA GLU A 541 17.68 14.23 7.40
C GLU A 541 16.29 14.08 8.04
N ALA A 542 16.22 14.39 9.34
CA ALA A 542 14.99 14.57 10.10
C ALA A 542 15.23 15.57 11.26
N GLY A 543 14.17 16.09 11.84
CA GLY A 543 14.21 16.76 13.14
C GLY A 543 14.30 15.74 14.29
N PRO A 544 14.37 16.21 15.55
CA PRO A 544 14.33 15.33 16.70
C PRO A 544 12.96 14.67 16.85
N GLU A 545 12.96 13.38 17.14
CA GLU A 545 11.75 12.67 17.57
C GLU A 545 11.24 13.21 18.91
N THR A 546 9.95 13.03 19.19
CA THR A 546 9.46 13.20 20.55
C THR A 546 10.09 12.10 21.43
N PRO A 547 10.62 12.43 22.63
CA PRO A 547 11.19 11.43 23.52
C PRO A 547 10.23 10.30 23.81
N ALA A 548 10.68 9.07 23.56
CA ALA A 548 9.91 7.88 23.82
C ALA A 548 10.83 6.69 24.15
N THR A 549 10.39 5.86 25.08
CA THR A 549 11.08 4.62 25.43
C THR A 549 10.47 3.45 24.69
N ARG A 550 11.26 2.80 23.83
CA ARG A 550 10.87 1.55 23.17
C ARG A 550 11.13 0.37 24.09
N HIS A 551 10.13 -0.46 24.31
CA HIS A 551 10.25 -1.69 25.09
C HIS A 551 10.30 -2.90 24.15
N SER A 552 10.86 -4.02 24.64
CA SER A 552 10.74 -5.29 23.92
C SER A 552 9.26 -5.72 23.88
N ALA A 553 8.75 -5.97 22.70
CA ALA A 553 7.44 -6.58 22.51
C ALA A 553 7.62 -8.06 22.18
N GLU A 554 6.78 -8.92 22.77
CA GLU A 554 6.72 -10.31 22.34
C GLU A 554 6.15 -10.35 20.92
N SER A 555 6.98 -10.74 19.97
CA SER A 555 6.60 -10.93 18.58
C SER A 555 6.57 -12.41 18.26
N SER A 556 5.45 -12.87 17.72
CA SER A 556 5.41 -14.19 17.08
C SER A 556 6.25 -14.14 15.80
N PRO A 557 6.98 -15.21 15.47
CA PRO A 557 7.76 -15.21 14.26
C PRO A 557 6.85 -15.25 13.01
N ARG A 558 7.28 -14.59 11.94
CA ARG A 558 6.77 -14.86 10.58
C ARG A 558 7.04 -16.33 10.27
N ARG A 559 6.01 -17.07 9.86
CA ARG A 559 6.11 -18.52 9.69
C ARG A 559 5.36 -18.99 8.47
N VAL A 560 6.00 -19.88 7.70
CA VAL A 560 5.37 -20.65 6.64
C VAL A 560 5.50 -22.12 6.98
N VAL A 561 4.41 -22.85 6.95
CA VAL A 561 4.34 -24.30 7.18
C VAL A 561 3.77 -24.97 5.95
N HIS A 562 4.49 -25.95 5.43
CA HIS A 562 4.06 -26.85 4.38
C HIS A 562 4.10 -28.27 4.95
N ASP A 563 2.99 -28.72 5.54
CA ASP A 563 2.90 -30.08 6.08
C ASP A 563 2.53 -31.08 4.99
N LEU A 564 3.55 -31.80 4.53
CA LEU A 564 3.43 -32.78 3.45
C LEU A 564 2.59 -34.02 3.84
N LEU A 565 2.42 -34.29 5.14
CA LEU A 565 1.69 -35.48 5.59
C LEU A 565 0.18 -35.22 5.64
N SER A 566 -0.22 -34.07 6.18
CA SER A 566 -1.64 -33.70 6.27
C SER A 566 -2.14 -32.94 5.04
N GLY A 567 -1.24 -32.46 4.18
CA GLY A 567 -1.55 -31.54 3.08
C GLY A 567 -1.95 -30.14 3.56
N ARG A 568 -1.74 -29.82 4.84
CA ARG A 568 -2.09 -28.50 5.40
C ARG A 568 -0.97 -27.50 5.19
N HIS A 569 -1.34 -26.32 4.72
CA HIS A 569 -0.44 -25.19 4.54
C HIS A 569 -0.87 -24.05 5.44
N GLN A 570 0.09 -23.34 6.03
CA GLN A 570 -0.15 -22.23 6.96
C GLN A 570 0.86 -21.12 6.71
N VAL A 571 0.37 -19.90 6.77
CA VAL A 571 1.20 -18.68 6.70
C VAL A 571 0.78 -17.74 7.83
N ASP A 572 1.72 -17.43 8.71
CA ASP A 572 1.54 -16.51 9.84
C ASP A 572 2.19 -15.16 9.53
N PHE A 573 1.44 -14.08 9.68
CA PHE A 573 1.89 -12.70 9.53
C PHE A 573 1.75 -11.98 10.88
N PRO A 574 2.85 -11.71 11.62
CA PRO A 574 2.82 -10.76 12.75
C PRO A 574 2.44 -9.36 12.24
N ARG A 575 1.64 -8.64 13.00
CA ARG A 575 1.14 -7.31 12.63
C ARG A 575 1.34 -6.32 13.77
N TRP A 576 1.83 -5.14 13.47
CA TRP A 576 1.86 -3.99 14.39
C TRP A 576 2.33 -4.32 15.81
N THR A 577 3.37 -5.16 15.94
CA THR A 577 3.88 -5.60 17.25
C THR A 577 4.91 -4.61 17.77
N TYR A 578 4.54 -3.81 18.76
CA TYR A 578 5.42 -2.84 19.40
C TYR A 578 4.95 -2.50 20.83
N ALA A 579 5.86 -1.99 21.63
CA ALA A 579 5.58 -1.39 22.93
C ALA A 579 6.38 -0.09 23.07
N LEU A 580 5.70 1.02 23.34
CA LEU A 580 6.28 2.36 23.32
C LEU A 580 5.69 3.20 24.46
N THR A 581 6.56 3.77 25.32
CA THR A 581 6.15 4.79 26.29
C THR A 581 6.50 6.17 25.76
N MET A 582 5.50 7.03 25.62
CA MET A 582 5.64 8.45 25.32
C MET A 582 5.69 9.22 26.65
N GLU A 583 6.88 9.67 27.01
CA GLU A 583 7.19 10.20 28.35
C GLU A 583 6.43 11.51 28.64
N ASP A 584 6.35 12.37 27.64
CA ASP A 584 5.76 13.72 27.75
C ASP A 584 4.23 13.71 27.92
N ILE A 585 3.57 12.60 27.59
CA ILE A 585 2.13 12.40 27.80
C ILE A 585 1.83 11.22 28.75
N ALA A 586 2.86 10.67 29.38
CA ALA A 586 2.78 9.56 30.33
C ALA A 586 1.91 8.40 29.83
N THR A 587 2.01 8.06 28.53
CA THR A 587 1.19 7.03 27.90
C THR A 587 2.07 5.93 27.34
N THR A 588 1.79 4.68 27.75
CA THR A 588 2.38 3.49 27.13
C THR A 588 1.38 2.83 26.20
N VAL A 589 1.78 2.64 24.96
CA VAL A 589 1.02 1.88 23.94
C VAL A 589 1.70 0.54 23.75
N THR A 590 0.94 -0.54 23.87
CA THR A 590 1.39 -1.89 23.49
C THR A 590 0.43 -2.43 22.45
N SER A 591 0.96 -2.89 21.33
CA SER A 591 0.18 -3.50 20.25
C SER A 591 0.80 -4.83 19.85
N ALA A 592 -0.03 -5.81 19.58
CA ALA A 592 0.35 -7.09 18.97
C ALA A 592 -0.81 -7.60 18.11
N GLY A 593 -0.52 -7.89 16.87
CA GLY A 593 -1.45 -8.50 15.92
C GLY A 593 -0.87 -9.76 15.30
N MET A 594 -1.75 -10.67 14.93
CA MET A 594 -1.44 -11.90 14.20
C MET A 594 -2.51 -12.18 13.17
N VAL A 595 -2.08 -12.40 11.93
CA VAL A 595 -2.94 -12.93 10.86
C VAL A 595 -2.41 -14.28 10.46
N ARG A 596 -3.29 -15.26 10.42
CA ARG A 596 -2.98 -16.63 10.00
C ARG A 596 -3.86 -17.03 8.85
N HIS A 597 -3.25 -17.49 7.78
CA HIS A 597 -3.92 -18.10 6.65
C HIS A 597 -3.64 -19.59 6.63
N GLU A 598 -4.69 -20.41 6.45
CA GLU A 598 -4.59 -21.86 6.42
C GLU A 598 -5.41 -22.41 5.25
N ILE A 599 -4.89 -23.46 4.60
CA ILE A 599 -5.58 -24.18 3.53
C ILE A 599 -5.10 -25.64 3.49
N THR A 600 -5.95 -26.54 3.04
CA THR A 600 -5.61 -27.96 2.84
C THR A 600 -5.52 -28.26 1.36
N GLU A 601 -4.46 -28.94 0.93
CA GLU A 601 -4.24 -29.33 -0.46
C GLU A 601 -5.41 -30.14 -1.01
N GLY A 602 -5.85 -29.77 -2.23
CA GLY A 602 -6.98 -30.38 -2.92
C GLY A 602 -8.36 -29.91 -2.45
N ASP A 603 -8.45 -29.07 -1.42
CA ASP A 603 -9.72 -28.51 -0.93
C ASP A 603 -9.67 -26.95 -0.84
N PRO A 604 -10.00 -26.24 -1.92
CA PRO A 604 -10.00 -24.77 -1.92
C PRO A 604 -10.97 -24.16 -0.89
N LEU A 605 -12.03 -24.88 -0.52
CA LEU A 605 -13.03 -24.41 0.45
C LEU A 605 -12.55 -24.52 1.90
N SER A 606 -11.43 -25.19 2.15
CA SER A 606 -10.77 -25.24 3.44
C SER A 606 -9.99 -23.96 3.79
N ALA A 607 -9.93 -22.99 2.87
CA ALA A 607 -9.26 -21.72 3.10
C ALA A 607 -9.86 -20.98 4.29
N VAL A 608 -9.02 -20.67 5.29
CA VAL A 608 -9.40 -19.95 6.50
C VAL A 608 -8.37 -18.87 6.79
N THR A 609 -8.85 -17.67 7.09
CA THR A 609 -8.03 -16.61 7.66
C THR A 609 -8.50 -16.32 9.08
N THR A 610 -7.57 -16.29 10.03
CA THR A 610 -7.85 -15.84 11.40
C THR A 610 -7.01 -14.62 11.73
N THR A 611 -7.61 -13.68 12.46
CA THR A 611 -6.95 -12.48 12.96
C THR A 611 -7.07 -12.41 14.47
N GLU A 612 -6.03 -11.93 15.13
CA GLU A 612 -6.08 -11.59 16.54
C GLU A 612 -5.33 -10.27 16.75
N TYR A 613 -5.97 -9.29 17.38
CA TYR A 613 -5.37 -8.01 17.72
C TYR A 613 -5.55 -7.69 19.20
N ARG A 614 -4.47 -7.25 19.83
CA ARG A 614 -4.43 -6.78 21.22
C ARG A 614 -3.76 -5.42 21.24
N VAL A 615 -4.48 -4.42 21.76
CA VAL A 615 -3.92 -3.08 21.96
C VAL A 615 -4.17 -2.67 23.42
N THR A 616 -3.14 -2.10 24.05
CA THR A 616 -3.27 -1.54 25.39
C THR A 616 -2.78 -0.10 25.38
N LEU A 617 -3.61 0.81 25.90
CA LEU A 617 -3.22 2.18 26.24
C LEU A 617 -3.16 2.28 27.76
N ALA A 618 -1.96 2.32 28.34
CA ALA A 618 -1.76 2.53 29.76
C ALA A 618 -1.43 4.00 30.04
N ARG A 619 -2.29 4.67 30.80
CA ARG A 619 -2.17 6.05 31.28
C ARG A 619 -2.19 6.07 32.80
N PRO A 620 -1.77 7.17 33.48
CA PRO A 620 -1.73 7.21 34.93
C PRO A 620 -3.05 6.90 35.65
N ASP A 621 -4.18 7.25 35.04
CA ASP A 621 -5.52 7.15 35.59
C ASP A 621 -6.37 6.00 35.02
N ALA A 622 -5.96 5.40 33.89
CA ALA A 622 -6.71 4.34 33.24
C ALA A 622 -5.84 3.48 32.32
N THR A 623 -6.08 2.18 32.38
CA THR A 623 -5.56 1.22 31.39
C THR A 623 -6.70 0.73 30.51
N ILE A 624 -6.60 1.00 29.22
CA ILE A 624 -7.58 0.60 28.21
C ILE A 624 -7.03 -0.62 27.48
N GLY A 625 -7.84 -1.64 27.36
CA GLY A 625 -7.51 -2.85 26.59
C GLY A 625 -8.50 -3.07 25.45
N HIS A 626 -7.98 -3.31 24.27
CA HIS A 626 -8.69 -3.85 23.11
C HIS A 626 -8.23 -5.29 22.89
N HIS A 627 -9.17 -6.18 22.66
CA HIS A 627 -8.91 -7.53 22.17
C HIS A 627 -9.97 -7.89 21.12
N SER A 628 -9.53 -8.14 19.90
CA SER A 628 -10.41 -8.66 18.85
C SER A 628 -9.87 -9.94 18.24
N THR A 629 -10.79 -10.83 17.86
CA THR A 629 -10.50 -12.02 17.07
C THR A 629 -11.43 -12.04 15.88
N GLY A 630 -10.90 -12.43 14.73
CA GLY A 630 -11.67 -12.56 13.50
C GLY A 630 -11.45 -13.93 12.84
N ARG A 631 -12.44 -14.41 12.10
CA ARG A 631 -12.37 -15.62 11.27
C ARG A 631 -13.10 -15.40 9.98
N LEU A 632 -12.39 -15.51 8.87
CA LEU A 632 -12.93 -15.62 7.51
C LEU A 632 -12.88 -17.08 7.10
N SER A 633 -13.99 -17.65 6.68
CA SER A 633 -14.11 -18.96 6.07
C SER A 633 -15.08 -18.89 4.90
N CYS A 634 -15.19 -19.96 4.11
CA CYS A 634 -16.11 -19.98 2.97
C CYS A 634 -16.71 -21.37 2.73
N ASP A 635 -17.82 -21.36 2.03
CA ASP A 635 -18.33 -22.51 1.27
C ASP A 635 -18.33 -22.17 -0.24
N ALA A 636 -18.91 -23.02 -1.07
CA ALA A 636 -18.95 -22.80 -2.52
C ALA A 636 -19.75 -21.55 -2.94
N THR A 637 -20.56 -20.99 -2.06
CA THR A 637 -21.56 -19.96 -2.38
C THR A 637 -21.49 -18.72 -1.47
N HIS A 638 -20.84 -18.84 -0.31
CA HIS A 638 -20.77 -17.74 0.66
C HIS A 638 -19.40 -17.65 1.33
N PHE A 639 -18.99 -16.44 1.65
CA PHE A 639 -18.03 -16.13 2.70
C PHE A 639 -18.76 -16.06 4.04
N ARG A 640 -18.11 -16.47 5.13
CA ARG A 640 -18.56 -16.26 6.50
C ARG A 640 -17.50 -15.49 7.27
N LEU A 641 -17.90 -14.36 7.83
CA LEU A 641 -17.07 -13.44 8.60
C LEU A 641 -17.57 -13.45 10.04
N GLU A 642 -16.75 -13.99 10.95
CA GLU A 642 -17.02 -14.03 12.37
C GLU A 642 -16.02 -13.10 13.07
N THR A 643 -16.49 -12.19 13.92
CA THR A 643 -15.62 -11.26 14.67
C THR A 643 -16.12 -11.11 16.10
N VAL A 644 -15.20 -11.10 17.05
CA VAL A 644 -15.49 -10.83 18.46
C VAL A 644 -14.61 -9.66 18.91
N LEU A 645 -15.22 -8.66 19.52
CA LEU A 645 -14.56 -7.50 20.12
C LEU A 645 -14.82 -7.49 21.63
N THR A 646 -13.76 -7.32 22.40
CA THR A 646 -13.82 -7.07 23.85
C THR A 646 -12.97 -5.86 24.18
N VAL A 647 -13.56 -4.88 24.82
CA VAL A 647 -12.90 -3.66 25.29
C VAL A 647 -12.98 -3.60 26.81
N THR A 648 -11.87 -3.25 27.45
CA THR A 648 -11.77 -3.21 28.91
C THR A 648 -11.27 -1.85 29.41
N GLU A 649 -11.69 -1.45 30.61
CA GLU A 649 -11.13 -0.35 31.39
C GLU A 649 -10.59 -0.91 32.70
N ASN A 650 -9.29 -0.76 32.99
CA ASN A 650 -8.62 -1.29 34.19
C ASN A 650 -8.87 -2.80 34.41
N GLY A 651 -8.89 -3.56 33.30
CA GLY A 651 -9.13 -4.99 33.30
C GLY A 651 -10.61 -5.40 33.49
N GLN A 652 -11.53 -4.45 33.67
CA GLN A 652 -12.96 -4.72 33.75
C GLN A 652 -13.62 -4.57 32.39
N PRO A 653 -14.63 -5.37 32.05
CA PRO A 653 -15.36 -5.25 30.79
C PRO A 653 -16.01 -3.87 30.66
N PHE A 654 -15.71 -3.17 29.55
CA PHE A 654 -16.32 -1.88 29.21
C PHE A 654 -17.32 -2.02 28.06
N PHE A 655 -16.96 -2.79 27.03
CA PHE A 655 -17.80 -3.04 25.86
C PHE A 655 -17.48 -4.43 25.29
N GLN A 656 -18.52 -5.11 24.79
CA GLN A 656 -18.35 -6.38 24.07
C GLN A 656 -19.38 -6.49 22.95
N ARG A 657 -18.94 -7.00 21.80
CA ARG A 657 -19.81 -7.27 20.67
C ARG A 657 -19.26 -8.40 19.81
N SER A 658 -20.16 -9.15 19.18
CA SER A 658 -19.81 -10.16 18.19
C SER A 658 -20.65 -9.98 16.92
N TRP A 659 -20.06 -10.39 15.80
CA TRP A 659 -20.69 -10.38 14.48
C TRP A 659 -20.49 -11.75 13.84
N ASP A 660 -21.47 -12.21 13.07
CA ASP A 660 -21.45 -13.42 12.28
C ASP A 660 -22.25 -13.16 11.00
N GLU A 661 -21.55 -12.89 9.92
CA GLU A 661 -22.15 -12.46 8.65
C GLU A 661 -21.85 -13.48 7.56
N ARG A 662 -22.86 -13.76 6.74
CA ARG A 662 -22.72 -14.57 5.53
C ARG A 662 -22.96 -13.72 4.30
N ILE A 663 -21.95 -13.62 3.46
CA ILE A 663 -21.94 -12.77 2.26
C ILE A 663 -21.84 -13.69 1.04
N PRO A 664 -22.75 -13.58 0.05
CA PRO A 664 -22.67 -14.39 -1.17
C PRO A 664 -21.34 -14.22 -1.89
N ARG A 665 -20.80 -15.30 -2.45
CA ARG A 665 -19.68 -15.25 -3.41
C ARG A 665 -20.25 -15.08 -4.81
N ASP A 666 -19.88 -13.98 -5.48
CA ASP A 666 -20.37 -13.70 -6.82
C ASP A 666 -19.50 -14.37 -7.89
N HIS A 667 -18.27 -13.85 -8.06
CA HIS A 667 -17.31 -14.30 -9.06
C HIS A 667 -15.93 -14.64 -8.46
N LEU A 668 -15.87 -14.78 -7.13
CA LEU A 668 -14.66 -15.07 -6.36
C LEU A 668 -14.54 -16.55 -5.99
#